data_085c5f6ce2d0c1a4a06cc759e1a72516
#
_entry.id   085c5f6ce2d0c1a4a06cc759e1a72516
#
_cell.length_a   1.000
_cell.length_b   1.000
_cell.length_c   1.000
_cell.angle_alpha   90.00
_cell.angle_beta   90.00
_cell.angle_gamma   90.00
#
_symmetry.space_group_name_H-M   'P 1'
#
loop_
_entity.id
_entity.type
_entity.pdbx_description
1 polymer ?
#
loop_
_entity_poly.entity_id
_entity_poly.type
_entity_poly.pdbx_seq_one_letter_code
_entity_poly.pdbx_strand_id
1 'polypeptide(L)'
;MTMSDSQMYISRHPEDELYADLQKRTLDELQNLSGNVWTDYNPHDPGVTIADIANYALTELAYKLGFDLEDYLADSNGKYPVEKYGLFTDEKVYPVSAVTEDDYRKLILAQFPVIENVKVETDSEHGIYHFRLRLSPFFKGPDITERVRRFFHKHRNLCENVGEVTIDEPKNLLFSADMEIEAGSDATDVLVQVFYTTMQYLAGSVKIEPKPQDGFATLTPEEWYDGPVGDLRVTIPEQKDTETELYHTLMKIDGVKGFKTCYFYEDTPDGICDYRRKNDFKDGYKLDIPNDLSLIKVRIGNEEVAIDADRFKEKLRALYFTKSTSRIRYYMQEREQNGDDIVQAQRDDTMREADYRDVYEHFPIENDLPRCYRTNEGDFTRNMADAEKAQIRNFGSYLEMFDLVMERGLKGLDNVKALLSLREASASTTKSKTLSRQRLAMRKNNDRFRDITEVKHRYLDFIDNLYGVDSDQKWLREFGGYGESEEDYILRRMKFLRALPDMTRNRFKATDIMEGRSIGNVAVVKRYISLLLGFHNNELVSVGNILPSHNLILMGEGQRGKHLRDRLNSMLIDEKMLNEDAVIPIEPDAPPVTEDEKLARYEELRRDMPIFNSNFISGGLFRGGIKLNSYKLVRLEREYLLVFRNEEENEWMNLGRSDDKKKLNGWANTLRRYLQELNNLCEAVYVVEKSLFDPTEPFTVAMVFTGWTARTHSPRFREVCTQLVRSMLPAHLKMETYWLGAAQMQYFEECYHRWRDGLDGSNSPEVQKGYQSYMMRILSTEFTDSSGGDDNS
;
A
#
# COMPACT_ATOMS: atom_id res chain seq x y z
N MET A 1 -40.07 10.61 -0.93
CA MET A 1 -39.45 11.44 -1.99
C MET A 1 -40.53 11.74 -3.03
N THR A 2 -41.02 12.94 -3.03
CA THR A 2 -41.96 13.46 -4.05
C THR A 2 -41.13 13.73 -5.30
N MET A 3 -41.38 12.95 -6.35
CA MET A 3 -40.90 13.31 -7.69
C MET A 3 -41.37 14.74 -7.99
N SER A 4 -40.42 15.66 -8.10
CA SER A 4 -40.68 16.98 -8.63
C SER A 4 -41.15 16.78 -10.08
N ASP A 5 -42.25 17.37 -10.44
CA ASP A 5 -42.67 17.54 -11.83
C ASP A 5 -41.54 18.26 -12.58
N SER A 6 -40.57 17.50 -13.10
CA SER A 6 -39.62 18.02 -14.06
C SER A 6 -40.38 18.31 -15.33
N GLN A 7 -40.57 19.59 -15.59
CA GLN A 7 -41.21 20.09 -16.77
C GLN A 7 -40.61 19.43 -18.02
N MET A 8 -41.43 18.72 -18.77
CA MET A 8 -41.11 18.19 -20.10
C MET A 8 -40.95 19.32 -21.10
N TYR A 9 -40.00 20.18 -20.93
CA TYR A 9 -39.59 21.13 -21.95
C TYR A 9 -38.27 20.66 -22.57
N ILE A 10 -38.25 20.55 -23.89
CA ILE A 10 -37.01 20.41 -24.63
C ILE A 10 -36.29 21.75 -24.44
N SER A 11 -35.30 21.76 -23.58
CA SER A 11 -34.37 22.88 -23.39
C SER A 11 -33.41 22.92 -24.59
N ARG A 12 -33.12 24.08 -25.13
CA ARG A 12 -31.99 24.25 -26.05
C ARG A 12 -30.71 23.97 -25.28
N HIS A 13 -29.92 23.05 -25.77
CA HIS A 13 -28.57 22.79 -25.25
C HIS A 13 -27.54 23.62 -26.05
N PRO A 14 -26.39 23.96 -25.43
CA PRO A 14 -25.29 24.63 -26.13
C PRO A 14 -24.82 23.90 -27.41
N GLU A 15 -25.02 22.61 -27.49
CA GLU A 15 -24.69 21.73 -28.60
C GLU A 15 -25.56 22.02 -29.83
N ASP A 16 -26.81 22.49 -29.65
CA ASP A 16 -27.67 22.87 -30.73
C ASP A 16 -27.11 24.12 -31.48
N GLU A 17 -26.50 25.03 -30.73
CA GLU A 17 -25.80 26.18 -31.28
C GLU A 17 -24.53 25.79 -32.00
N LEU A 18 -23.79 24.80 -31.44
CA LEU A 18 -22.58 24.24 -32.03
C LEU A 18 -22.85 23.62 -33.41
N TYR A 19 -23.92 22.81 -33.52
CA TYR A 19 -24.31 22.21 -34.79
C TYR A 19 -24.60 23.25 -35.86
N ALA A 20 -25.36 24.28 -35.53
CA ALA A 20 -25.70 25.39 -36.45
C ALA A 20 -24.46 26.17 -36.88
N ASP A 21 -23.52 26.42 -35.99
CA ASP A 21 -22.24 27.07 -36.28
C ASP A 21 -21.34 26.21 -37.17
N LEU A 22 -21.23 24.92 -36.87
CA LEU A 22 -20.49 23.96 -37.69
C LEU A 22 -21.08 23.87 -39.11
N GLN A 23 -22.40 23.78 -39.26
CA GLN A 23 -23.08 23.74 -40.55
C GLN A 23 -22.74 24.99 -41.37
N LYS A 24 -22.86 26.16 -40.77
CA LYS A 24 -22.54 27.41 -41.44
C LYS A 24 -21.07 27.47 -41.88
N ARG A 25 -20.15 27.18 -40.98
CA ARG A 25 -18.70 27.20 -41.29
C ARG A 25 -18.35 26.18 -42.38
N THR A 26 -18.94 24.99 -42.32
CA THR A 26 -18.71 23.93 -43.31
C THR A 26 -19.17 24.39 -44.70
N LEU A 27 -20.36 24.98 -44.80
CA LEU A 27 -20.85 25.51 -46.07
C LEU A 27 -19.98 26.64 -46.60
N ASP A 28 -19.59 27.59 -45.75
CA ASP A 28 -18.68 28.68 -46.12
C ASP A 28 -17.33 28.17 -46.64
N GLU A 29 -16.73 27.14 -45.97
CA GLU A 29 -15.48 26.54 -46.39
C GLU A 29 -15.61 25.71 -47.68
N LEU A 30 -16.71 24.95 -47.82
CA LEU A 30 -17.01 24.27 -49.09
C LEU A 30 -17.14 25.22 -50.27
N GLN A 31 -17.81 26.38 -50.09
CA GLN A 31 -17.90 27.43 -51.11
C GLN A 31 -16.55 27.99 -51.46
N ASN A 32 -15.70 28.27 -50.44
CA ASN A 32 -14.39 28.82 -50.66
C ASN A 32 -13.45 27.84 -51.40
N LEU A 33 -13.50 26.56 -51.05
CA LEU A 33 -12.61 25.56 -51.62
C LEU A 33 -13.07 25.03 -52.98
N SER A 34 -14.37 24.91 -53.22
CA SER A 34 -14.93 24.19 -54.37
C SER A 34 -15.92 24.99 -55.21
N GLY A 35 -16.17 26.26 -54.92
CA GLY A 35 -17.20 27.10 -55.60
C GLY A 35 -17.06 27.24 -57.07
N ASN A 36 -15.90 26.94 -57.68
CA ASN A 36 -15.69 26.93 -59.14
C ASN A 36 -16.21 25.64 -59.80
N VAL A 37 -16.37 24.55 -59.03
CA VAL A 37 -16.74 23.22 -59.57
C VAL A 37 -18.09 22.77 -59.00
N TRP A 38 -18.34 23.07 -57.73
CA TRP A 38 -19.55 22.71 -57.02
C TRP A 38 -20.40 23.95 -56.74
N THR A 39 -21.62 24.01 -57.29
CA THR A 39 -22.44 25.21 -57.29
C THR A 39 -23.78 25.05 -56.53
N ASP A 40 -24.14 23.81 -56.16
CA ASP A 40 -25.39 23.59 -55.41
C ASP A 40 -25.06 23.28 -53.94
N TYR A 41 -25.41 24.17 -53.03
CA TYR A 41 -25.22 24.06 -51.58
C TYR A 41 -26.55 23.94 -50.82
N ASN A 42 -27.57 23.46 -51.51
CA ASN A 42 -28.87 23.20 -50.87
C ASN A 42 -28.86 21.87 -50.05
N PRO A 43 -29.73 21.74 -49.05
CA PRO A 43 -29.80 20.53 -48.21
C PRO A 43 -30.07 19.23 -48.98
N HIS A 44 -30.52 19.26 -50.18
CA HIS A 44 -30.77 18.08 -51.02
C HIS A 44 -29.55 17.63 -51.83
N ASP A 45 -28.48 18.42 -51.83
CA ASP A 45 -27.24 18.01 -52.50
C ASP A 45 -26.57 16.88 -51.73
N PRO A 46 -26.09 15.81 -52.36
CA PRO A 46 -25.43 14.69 -51.71
C PRO A 46 -24.21 15.06 -50.88
N GLY A 47 -23.43 16.04 -51.36
CA GLY A 47 -22.26 16.52 -50.64
C GLY A 47 -22.60 17.27 -49.37
N VAL A 48 -23.63 18.12 -49.43
CA VAL A 48 -24.16 18.82 -48.27
C VAL A 48 -24.75 17.86 -47.27
N THR A 49 -25.48 16.81 -47.70
CA THR A 49 -26.00 15.77 -46.83
C THR A 49 -24.89 15.03 -46.05
N ILE A 50 -23.79 14.67 -46.76
CA ILE A 50 -22.62 14.00 -46.10
C ILE A 50 -21.97 14.96 -45.10
N ALA A 51 -21.80 16.23 -45.48
CA ALA A 51 -21.21 17.22 -44.58
C ALA A 51 -22.05 17.49 -43.34
N ASP A 52 -23.38 17.52 -43.49
CA ASP A 52 -24.31 17.68 -42.36
C ASP A 52 -24.27 16.50 -41.37
N ILE A 53 -24.20 15.28 -41.88
CA ILE A 53 -24.05 14.07 -41.04
C ILE A 53 -22.69 14.08 -40.33
N ALA A 54 -21.63 14.50 -41.01
CA ALA A 54 -20.32 14.65 -40.37
C ALA A 54 -20.34 15.74 -39.25
N ASN A 55 -21.04 16.86 -39.49
CA ASN A 55 -21.24 17.90 -38.48
C ASN A 55 -22.04 17.40 -37.28
N TYR A 56 -23.09 16.59 -37.54
CA TYR A 56 -23.87 15.96 -36.49
C TYR A 56 -22.98 15.01 -35.62
N ALA A 57 -22.19 14.15 -36.26
CA ALA A 57 -21.26 13.28 -35.56
C ALA A 57 -20.20 14.03 -34.72
N LEU A 58 -19.70 15.18 -35.24
CA LEU A 58 -18.82 16.07 -34.47
C LEU A 58 -19.54 16.69 -33.25
N THR A 59 -20.79 17.07 -33.41
CA THR A 59 -21.61 17.58 -32.29
C THR A 59 -21.84 16.52 -31.22
N GLU A 60 -22.11 15.27 -31.62
CA GLU A 60 -22.20 14.14 -30.70
C GLU A 60 -20.89 13.91 -29.95
N LEU A 61 -19.77 13.99 -30.64
CA LEU A 61 -18.45 13.88 -29.99
C LEU A 61 -18.24 15.03 -28.99
N ALA A 62 -18.60 16.27 -29.37
CA ALA A 62 -18.47 17.42 -28.47
C ALA A 62 -19.37 17.28 -27.23
N TYR A 63 -20.59 16.77 -27.41
CA TYR A 63 -21.49 16.44 -26.30
C TYR A 63 -20.86 15.41 -25.34
N LYS A 64 -20.28 14.34 -25.89
CA LYS A 64 -19.59 13.32 -25.10
C LYS A 64 -18.31 13.84 -24.40
N LEU A 65 -17.71 14.91 -24.92
CA LEU A 65 -16.56 15.59 -24.30
C LEU A 65 -16.97 16.57 -23.19
N GLY A 66 -18.24 16.93 -23.10
CA GLY A 66 -18.79 17.91 -22.15
C GLY A 66 -19.27 17.34 -20.83
N PHE A 67 -19.14 16.03 -20.59
CA PHE A 67 -19.55 15.41 -19.33
C PHE A 67 -18.57 15.74 -18.20
N ASP A 68 -19.07 15.66 -16.97
CA ASP A 68 -18.22 15.79 -15.79
C ASP A 68 -17.19 14.65 -15.72
N LEU A 69 -16.02 14.92 -15.16
CA LEU A 69 -14.95 13.93 -15.06
C LEU A 69 -15.39 12.65 -14.37
N GLU A 70 -16.25 12.76 -13.36
CA GLU A 70 -16.78 11.66 -12.57
C GLU A 70 -17.59 10.67 -13.44
N ASP A 71 -18.34 11.18 -14.41
CA ASP A 71 -19.12 10.35 -15.34
C ASP A 71 -18.23 9.49 -16.24
N TYR A 72 -17.05 10.01 -16.63
CA TYR A 72 -16.07 9.21 -17.37
C TYR A 72 -15.42 8.12 -16.49
N LEU A 73 -15.35 8.31 -15.20
CA LEU A 73 -14.71 7.38 -14.28
C LEU A 73 -15.65 6.30 -13.77
N ALA A 74 -16.99 6.56 -13.82
CA ALA A 74 -17.99 5.63 -13.36
C ALA A 74 -17.98 4.29 -14.11
N ASP A 75 -18.28 3.22 -13.41
CA ASP A 75 -18.54 1.90 -13.96
C ASP A 75 -20.03 1.75 -14.35
N SER A 76 -20.40 0.59 -14.88
CA SER A 76 -21.80 0.31 -15.28
C SER A 76 -22.82 0.37 -14.13
N ASN A 77 -22.38 0.43 -12.88
CA ASN A 77 -23.24 0.55 -11.70
C ASN A 77 -23.40 2.00 -11.23
N GLY A 78 -22.84 2.96 -11.97
CA GLY A 78 -22.83 4.37 -11.59
C GLY A 78 -21.95 4.68 -10.39
N LYS A 79 -20.89 3.89 -10.18
CA LYS A 79 -19.95 4.06 -9.08
C LYS A 79 -18.51 4.05 -9.57
N TYR A 80 -17.65 4.81 -8.90
CA TYR A 80 -16.21 4.77 -9.16
C TYR A 80 -15.42 4.77 -7.85
N PRO A 81 -14.39 3.91 -7.74
CA PRO A 81 -13.50 3.89 -6.59
C PRO A 81 -12.45 4.99 -6.75
N VAL A 82 -12.51 6.02 -5.92
CA VAL A 82 -11.58 7.17 -5.98
C VAL A 82 -10.11 6.74 -5.83
N GLU A 83 -9.85 5.72 -5.04
CA GLU A 83 -8.52 5.17 -4.83
C GLU A 83 -7.88 4.57 -6.09
N LYS A 84 -8.68 4.05 -7.00
CA LYS A 84 -8.22 3.58 -8.30
C LYS A 84 -7.52 4.70 -9.07
N TYR A 85 -7.91 5.93 -8.83
CA TYR A 85 -7.42 7.14 -9.49
C TYR A 85 -6.43 7.93 -8.61
N GLY A 86 -5.87 7.32 -7.58
CA GLY A 86 -4.88 7.96 -6.71
C GLY A 86 -5.42 9.06 -5.81
N LEU A 87 -6.73 9.15 -5.68
CA LEU A 87 -7.39 10.06 -4.75
C LEU A 87 -7.83 9.26 -3.53
N PHE A 88 -7.35 9.62 -2.38
CA PHE A 88 -7.63 8.89 -1.15
C PHE A 88 -8.58 9.70 -0.29
N THR A 89 -9.50 9.00 0.37
CA THR A 89 -10.45 9.61 1.30
C THR A 89 -9.73 10.04 2.58
N ASP A 90 -10.33 10.97 3.29
CA ASP A 90 -9.85 11.50 4.55
C ASP A 90 -9.57 10.38 5.56
N GLU A 91 -10.44 9.38 5.60
CA GLU A 91 -10.32 8.22 6.49
C GLU A 91 -9.06 7.37 6.24
N LYS A 92 -8.51 7.44 5.02
CA LYS A 92 -7.24 6.75 4.70
C LYS A 92 -6.00 7.61 4.91
N VAL A 93 -6.14 8.93 4.81
CA VAL A 93 -5.00 9.85 4.85
C VAL A 93 -4.68 10.28 6.27
N TYR A 94 -5.70 10.63 7.06
CA TYR A 94 -5.50 11.26 8.36
C TYR A 94 -5.26 10.33 9.56
N PRO A 95 -5.84 9.11 9.66
CA PRO A 95 -5.55 8.26 10.81
C PRO A 95 -4.05 7.95 10.90
N VAL A 96 -3.49 8.05 12.10
CA VAL A 96 -2.08 7.72 12.35
C VAL A 96 -1.97 6.48 13.23
N SER A 97 -0.83 5.78 13.17
CA SER A 97 -0.51 4.71 14.11
C SER A 97 -0.34 5.28 15.53
N ALA A 98 -0.47 4.41 16.54
CA ALA A 98 -0.26 4.82 17.92
C ALA A 98 1.17 5.33 18.12
N VAL A 99 1.32 6.50 18.76
CA VAL A 99 2.61 7.12 19.04
C VAL A 99 2.72 7.49 20.53
N THR A 100 1.61 7.90 21.16
CA THR A 100 1.58 8.33 22.54
C THR A 100 1.09 7.24 23.49
N GLU A 101 1.34 7.40 24.80
CA GLU A 101 0.78 6.53 25.84
C GLU A 101 -0.74 6.43 25.75
N ASP A 102 -1.41 7.57 25.50
CA ASP A 102 -2.85 7.62 25.34
C ASP A 102 -3.35 6.91 24.09
N ASP A 103 -2.58 6.92 22.99
CA ASP A 103 -2.92 6.18 21.78
C ASP A 103 -2.87 4.66 22.03
N TYR A 104 -1.81 4.18 22.68
CA TYR A 104 -1.71 2.75 23.07
C TYR A 104 -2.81 2.37 24.05
N ARG A 105 -3.15 3.26 24.99
CA ARG A 105 -4.26 3.06 25.90
C ARG A 105 -5.59 2.94 25.16
N LYS A 106 -5.91 3.87 24.25
CA LYS A 106 -7.11 3.85 23.40
C LYS A 106 -7.16 2.57 22.58
N LEU A 107 -6.03 2.19 21.98
CA LEU A 107 -5.90 1.02 21.11
C LEU A 107 -6.19 -0.28 21.86
N ILE A 108 -5.59 -0.49 23.02
CA ILE A 108 -5.79 -1.66 23.87
C ILE A 108 -7.23 -1.74 24.36
N LEU A 109 -7.80 -0.63 24.82
CA LEU A 109 -9.17 -0.57 25.30
C LEU A 109 -10.19 -0.84 24.20
N ALA A 110 -9.93 -0.41 22.97
CA ALA A 110 -10.75 -0.71 21.81
C ALA A 110 -10.72 -2.20 21.45
N GLN A 111 -9.51 -2.80 21.49
CA GLN A 111 -9.32 -4.21 21.11
C GLN A 111 -9.81 -5.21 22.15
N PHE A 112 -9.70 -4.90 23.43
CA PHE A 112 -10.00 -5.84 24.52
C PHE A 112 -11.16 -5.35 25.39
N PRO A 113 -12.43 -5.70 25.04
CA PRO A 113 -13.61 -5.26 25.80
C PRO A 113 -13.64 -5.73 27.27
N VAL A 114 -12.86 -6.76 27.60
CA VAL A 114 -12.72 -7.31 28.97
C VAL A 114 -11.83 -6.46 29.88
N ILE A 115 -11.09 -5.51 29.29
CA ILE A 115 -10.24 -4.56 30.00
C ILE A 115 -11.06 -3.28 30.23
N GLU A 116 -11.24 -2.92 31.49
CA GLU A 116 -11.98 -1.70 31.87
C GLU A 116 -11.12 -0.46 31.77
N ASN A 117 -9.85 -0.59 32.14
CA ASN A 117 -8.90 0.49 32.10
C ASN A 117 -7.48 -0.03 31.92
N VAL A 118 -6.62 0.77 31.34
CA VAL A 118 -5.19 0.51 31.17
C VAL A 118 -4.41 1.72 31.65
N LYS A 119 -3.43 1.48 32.51
CA LYS A 119 -2.42 2.47 32.83
C LYS A 119 -1.16 2.14 32.06
N VAL A 120 -0.65 3.11 31.33
CA VAL A 120 0.57 2.99 30.53
C VAL A 120 1.65 3.78 31.23
N GLU A 121 2.78 3.17 31.49
CA GLU A 121 3.97 3.79 32.05
C GLU A 121 5.11 3.57 31.08
N THR A 122 5.79 4.64 30.66
CA THR A 122 6.84 4.56 29.63
C THR A 122 8.20 4.85 30.24
N ASP A 123 9.14 3.95 30.04
CA ASP A 123 10.56 4.23 30.21
C ASP A 123 11.06 4.92 28.94
N SER A 124 11.09 6.25 28.96
CA SER A 124 11.47 7.07 27.81
C SER A 124 12.97 6.98 27.46
N GLU A 125 13.82 6.50 28.37
CA GLU A 125 15.26 6.33 28.11
C GLU A 125 15.53 5.08 27.26
N HIS A 126 14.68 4.05 27.40
CA HIS A 126 14.86 2.78 26.71
C HIS A 126 13.74 2.44 25.71
N GLY A 127 12.69 3.28 25.61
CA GLY A 127 11.55 3.03 24.72
C GLY A 127 10.69 1.83 25.13
N ILE A 128 10.59 1.59 26.44
CA ILE A 128 9.88 0.42 27.00
C ILE A 128 8.55 0.86 27.59
N TYR A 129 7.47 0.19 27.18
CA TYR A 129 6.12 0.41 27.67
C TYR A 129 5.73 -0.66 28.67
N HIS A 130 5.27 -0.25 29.83
CA HIS A 130 4.71 -1.08 30.88
C HIS A 130 3.21 -0.88 30.94
N PHE A 131 2.46 -1.99 30.98
CA PHE A 131 1.00 -1.95 30.99
C PHE A 131 0.47 -2.55 32.29
N ARG A 132 -0.38 -1.76 32.98
CA ARG A 132 -1.12 -2.23 34.14
C ARG A 132 -2.60 -2.28 33.77
N LEU A 133 -3.14 -3.52 33.72
CA LEU A 133 -4.47 -3.81 33.19
C LEU A 133 -5.47 -3.94 34.32
N ARG A 134 -6.58 -3.21 34.22
CA ARG A 134 -7.73 -3.38 35.10
C ARG A 134 -8.79 -4.20 34.37
N LEU A 135 -9.08 -5.38 34.88
CA LEU A 135 -10.01 -6.30 34.26
C LEU A 135 -11.43 -6.12 34.81
N SER A 136 -12.41 -6.46 34.00
CA SER A 136 -13.80 -6.60 34.42
C SER A 136 -13.93 -7.59 35.58
N PRO A 137 -14.71 -7.26 36.62
CA PRO A 137 -14.86 -8.13 37.79
C PRO A 137 -15.50 -9.50 37.48
N PHE A 138 -16.18 -9.60 36.34
CA PHE A 138 -16.83 -10.83 35.91
C PHE A 138 -15.99 -11.67 34.91
N PHE A 139 -14.81 -11.15 34.54
CA PHE A 139 -13.92 -11.86 33.62
C PHE A 139 -12.96 -12.77 34.39
N LYS A 140 -13.00 -14.05 34.05
CA LYS A 140 -12.05 -15.07 34.53
C LYS A 140 -11.49 -15.84 33.34
N GLY A 141 -10.59 -15.20 32.58
CA GLY A 141 -9.94 -15.85 31.45
C GLY A 141 -8.43 -15.86 31.63
N PRO A 142 -7.76 -16.95 31.20
CA PRO A 142 -6.31 -16.99 31.16
C PRO A 142 -5.78 -16.08 30.04
N ASP A 143 -4.52 -15.69 30.16
CA ASP A 143 -3.63 -15.15 29.14
C ASP A 143 -3.94 -13.78 28.55
N ILE A 144 -4.72 -12.92 29.23
CA ILE A 144 -4.97 -11.56 28.72
C ILE A 144 -3.66 -10.76 28.61
N THR A 145 -2.72 -10.95 29.53
CA THR A 145 -1.42 -10.27 29.54
C THR A 145 -0.59 -10.64 28.31
N GLU A 146 -0.56 -11.91 27.94
CA GLU A 146 0.15 -12.37 26.74
C GLU A 146 -0.56 -11.89 25.45
N ARG A 147 -1.89 -11.84 25.43
CA ARG A 147 -2.65 -11.31 24.30
C ARG A 147 -2.38 -9.82 24.09
N VAL A 148 -2.33 -9.03 25.18
CA VAL A 148 -1.97 -7.61 25.13
C VAL A 148 -0.51 -7.44 24.66
N ARG A 149 0.42 -8.27 25.13
CA ARG A 149 1.81 -8.26 24.68
C ARG A 149 1.92 -8.51 23.17
N ARG A 150 1.28 -9.54 22.65
CA ARG A 150 1.25 -9.83 21.20
C ARG A 150 0.60 -8.70 20.41
N PHE A 151 -0.49 -8.16 20.91
CA PHE A 151 -1.16 -7.04 20.27
C PHE A 151 -0.28 -5.79 20.21
N PHE A 152 0.47 -5.48 21.27
CA PHE A 152 1.44 -4.40 21.26
C PHE A 152 2.52 -4.61 20.19
N HIS A 153 3.11 -5.82 20.12
CA HIS A 153 4.14 -6.13 19.12
C HIS A 153 3.65 -5.99 17.68
N LYS A 154 2.38 -6.22 17.42
CA LYS A 154 1.77 -6.00 16.11
C LYS A 154 1.64 -4.52 15.75
N HIS A 155 1.50 -3.65 16.74
CA HIS A 155 1.21 -2.21 16.54
C HIS A 155 2.35 -1.28 16.96
N ARG A 156 3.44 -1.79 17.49
CA ARG A 156 4.58 -1.00 17.97
C ARG A 156 5.32 -0.26 16.85
N ASN A 157 5.94 0.84 17.21
CA ASN A 157 6.85 1.55 16.33
C ASN A 157 8.30 1.05 16.47
N LEU A 158 9.18 1.53 15.59
CA LEU A 158 10.61 1.18 15.61
C LEU A 158 11.23 1.57 16.95
N CYS A 159 11.99 0.64 17.52
CA CYS A 159 12.68 0.76 18.79
C CYS A 159 11.77 0.87 20.03
N GLU A 160 10.47 0.64 19.89
CA GLU A 160 9.57 0.49 21.03
C GLU A 160 9.48 -0.98 21.46
N ASN A 161 9.50 -1.22 22.76
CA ASN A 161 9.42 -2.56 23.33
C ASN A 161 8.37 -2.61 24.45
N VAL A 162 7.90 -3.82 24.76
CA VAL A 162 7.01 -4.05 25.88
C VAL A 162 7.80 -4.63 27.06
N GLY A 163 7.67 -3.99 28.19
CA GLY A 163 8.19 -4.46 29.47
C GLY A 163 7.20 -5.38 30.19
N GLU A 164 6.84 -5.00 31.38
CA GLU A 164 5.90 -5.77 32.20
C GLU A 164 4.46 -5.47 31.79
N VAL A 165 3.66 -6.52 31.66
CA VAL A 165 2.20 -6.45 31.51
C VAL A 165 1.60 -7.13 32.74
N THR A 166 1.06 -6.32 33.67
CA THR A 166 0.54 -6.78 34.94
C THR A 166 -0.96 -6.55 35.04
N ILE A 167 -1.63 -7.38 35.84
CA ILE A 167 -3.03 -7.20 36.18
C ILE A 167 -3.09 -6.43 37.47
N ASP A 168 -3.85 -5.32 37.46
CA ASP A 168 -4.09 -4.54 38.67
C ASP A 168 -5.01 -5.28 39.62
N GLU A 169 -4.63 -5.40 40.87
CA GLU A 169 -5.41 -6.01 41.94
C GLU A 169 -5.93 -4.88 42.88
N PRO A 170 -7.02 -4.22 42.51
CA PRO A 170 -7.54 -3.11 43.30
C PRO A 170 -8.13 -3.58 44.62
N LYS A 171 -8.00 -2.76 45.65
CA LYS A 171 -8.60 -3.04 46.96
C LYS A 171 -10.11 -2.96 46.90
N ASN A 172 -10.77 -3.81 47.67
CA ASN A 172 -12.22 -3.82 47.75
C ASN A 172 -12.75 -2.65 48.58
N LEU A 173 -13.76 -1.93 48.06
CA LEU A 173 -14.57 -1.00 48.79
C LEU A 173 -15.99 -1.56 49.00
N LEU A 174 -16.45 -1.54 50.21
CA LEU A 174 -17.82 -1.80 50.57
C LEU A 174 -18.65 -0.55 50.45
N PHE A 175 -19.82 -0.64 49.86
CA PHE A 175 -20.75 0.47 49.69
C PHE A 175 -21.89 0.40 50.71
N SER A 176 -22.08 1.50 51.46
CA SER A 176 -23.20 1.67 52.39
C SER A 176 -24.01 2.88 51.97
N ALA A 177 -25.29 2.69 51.76
CA ALA A 177 -26.19 3.78 51.34
C ALA A 177 -27.59 3.66 51.97
N ASP A 178 -28.14 4.80 52.35
CA ASP A 178 -29.59 4.96 52.66
C ASP A 178 -30.14 5.89 51.55
N MET A 179 -30.81 5.31 50.57
CA MET A 179 -31.29 5.99 49.38
C MET A 179 -32.81 6.03 49.31
N GLU A 180 -33.36 7.16 48.87
CA GLU A 180 -34.76 7.36 48.56
C GLU A 180 -34.98 7.29 47.04
N ILE A 181 -35.92 6.49 46.59
CA ILE A 181 -36.28 6.31 45.18
C ILE A 181 -37.67 6.86 44.91
N GLU A 182 -37.96 7.14 43.65
CA GLU A 182 -39.27 7.63 43.20
C GLU A 182 -40.36 6.54 43.31
N ALA A 183 -41.57 6.95 43.60
CA ALA A 183 -42.71 6.08 43.68
C ALA A 183 -43.06 5.52 42.29
N GLY A 184 -43.02 4.21 42.15
CA GLY A 184 -43.28 3.52 40.84
C GLY A 184 -42.03 2.96 40.17
N SER A 185 -40.82 3.26 40.67
CA SER A 185 -39.56 2.67 40.19
C SER A 185 -39.33 1.28 40.80
N ASP A 186 -38.76 0.32 40.05
CA ASP A 186 -38.28 -0.95 40.61
C ASP A 186 -37.03 -0.73 41.44
N ALA A 187 -37.14 -0.94 42.75
CA ALA A 187 -36.03 -0.72 43.69
C ALA A 187 -34.79 -1.54 43.33
N THR A 188 -34.93 -2.71 42.77
CA THR A 188 -33.80 -3.57 42.34
C THR A 188 -33.10 -2.97 41.15
N ASP A 189 -33.85 -2.47 40.16
CA ASP A 189 -33.29 -1.90 38.94
C ASP A 189 -32.54 -0.60 39.21
N VAL A 190 -33.10 0.27 40.05
CA VAL A 190 -32.43 1.52 40.48
C VAL A 190 -31.15 1.19 41.23
N LEU A 191 -31.18 0.25 42.18
CA LEU A 191 -29.99 -0.16 42.92
C LEU A 191 -28.90 -0.76 42.01
N VAL A 192 -29.30 -1.55 41.02
CA VAL A 192 -28.41 -2.14 39.99
C VAL A 192 -27.71 -1.03 39.19
N GLN A 193 -28.47 0.01 38.77
CA GLN A 193 -27.91 1.16 38.06
C GLN A 193 -26.92 1.97 38.94
N VAL A 194 -27.25 2.18 40.22
CA VAL A 194 -26.39 2.85 41.20
C VAL A 194 -25.05 2.11 41.35
N PHE A 195 -25.13 0.77 41.56
CA PHE A 195 -23.92 -0.07 41.67
C PHE A 195 -23.11 -0.06 40.39
N TYR A 196 -23.76 -0.25 39.24
CA TYR A 196 -23.06 -0.23 37.94
C TYR A 196 -22.34 1.10 37.70
N THR A 197 -23.04 2.21 37.94
CA THR A 197 -22.46 3.57 37.77
C THR A 197 -21.29 3.80 38.71
N THR A 198 -21.41 3.37 39.97
CA THR A 198 -20.34 3.45 40.97
C THR A 198 -19.13 2.60 40.59
N MET A 199 -19.37 1.38 40.11
CA MET A 199 -18.29 0.50 39.63
C MET A 199 -17.56 1.13 38.46
N GLN A 200 -18.30 1.69 37.48
CA GLN A 200 -17.73 2.39 36.33
C GLN A 200 -16.90 3.62 36.74
N TYR A 201 -17.42 4.37 37.70
CA TYR A 201 -16.73 5.56 38.23
C TYR A 201 -15.41 5.21 38.91
N LEU A 202 -15.41 4.22 39.80
CA LEU A 202 -14.22 3.74 40.52
C LEU A 202 -13.20 3.06 39.61
N ALA A 203 -13.68 2.45 38.51
CA ALA A 203 -12.81 1.84 37.51
C ALA A 203 -12.12 2.89 36.62
N GLY A 204 -12.60 4.14 36.65
CA GLY A 204 -12.18 5.12 35.64
C GLY A 204 -12.52 4.66 34.24
N SER A 205 -13.72 4.08 34.08
CA SER A 205 -14.10 3.39 32.84
C SER A 205 -14.15 4.33 31.66
N VAL A 206 -13.51 3.90 30.63
CA VAL A 206 -13.43 4.59 29.34
C VAL A 206 -14.73 4.42 28.57
N LYS A 207 -15.27 5.48 28.00
CA LYS A 207 -16.40 5.40 27.07
C LYS A 207 -15.88 5.14 25.67
N ILE A 208 -16.38 4.08 25.05
CA ILE A 208 -16.11 3.74 23.67
C ILE A 208 -17.43 3.78 22.93
N GLU A 209 -17.54 4.67 21.96
CA GLU A 209 -18.73 4.93 21.17
C GLU A 209 -18.36 4.92 19.68
N PRO A 210 -19.22 4.43 18.79
CA PRO A 210 -19.01 4.62 17.38
C PRO A 210 -19.04 6.12 17.04
N LYS A 211 -18.19 6.56 16.12
CA LYS A 211 -18.27 7.93 15.62
C LYS A 211 -19.60 8.14 14.89
N PRO A 212 -20.26 9.31 15.04
CA PRO A 212 -21.53 9.58 14.38
C PRO A 212 -21.36 9.50 12.86
N GLN A 213 -22.33 8.93 12.15
CA GLN A 213 -22.28 8.81 10.69
C GLN A 213 -22.27 10.17 9.98
N ASP A 214 -22.88 11.18 10.58
CA ASP A 214 -22.92 12.57 10.09
C ASP A 214 -21.76 13.40 10.69
N GLY A 215 -20.63 12.79 10.93
CA GLY A 215 -19.57 13.31 11.78
C GLY A 215 -19.00 14.67 11.41
N PHE A 216 -18.94 15.00 10.14
CA PHE A 216 -18.47 16.33 9.70
C PHE A 216 -19.42 17.48 10.05
N ALA A 217 -20.67 17.19 10.38
CA ALA A 217 -21.60 18.21 10.85
C ALA A 217 -21.50 18.52 12.36
N THR A 218 -20.91 17.59 13.14
CA THR A 218 -20.90 17.64 14.61
C THR A 218 -19.53 17.62 15.25
N LEU A 219 -18.51 17.11 14.54
CA LEU A 219 -17.13 16.97 15.02
C LEU A 219 -16.18 17.78 14.12
N THR A 220 -15.13 18.34 14.72
CA THR A 220 -14.02 18.91 13.94
C THR A 220 -13.25 17.79 13.23
N PRO A 221 -12.52 18.09 12.14
CA PRO A 221 -11.66 17.09 11.50
C PRO A 221 -10.66 16.46 12.47
N GLU A 222 -10.11 17.24 13.41
CA GLU A 222 -9.18 16.79 14.45
C GLU A 222 -9.84 15.80 15.40
N GLU A 223 -11.07 16.09 15.86
CA GLU A 223 -11.84 15.16 16.71
C GLU A 223 -12.26 13.90 15.95
N TRP A 224 -12.54 14.03 14.64
CA TRP A 224 -12.92 12.91 13.80
C TRP A 224 -11.76 11.94 13.60
N TYR A 225 -10.55 12.47 13.40
CA TYR A 225 -9.34 11.67 13.12
C TYR A 225 -8.44 11.47 14.34
N ASP A 226 -8.90 11.78 15.55
CA ASP A 226 -8.13 11.61 16.76
C ASP A 226 -7.74 10.16 17.02
N GLY A 227 -6.47 9.89 16.93
CA GLY A 227 -5.81 8.66 17.31
C GLY A 227 -5.92 7.49 16.33
N PRO A 228 -5.43 6.30 16.76
CA PRO A 228 -5.27 5.13 15.91
C PRO A 228 -6.55 4.31 15.74
N VAL A 229 -7.64 4.69 16.38
CA VAL A 229 -8.89 3.92 16.46
C VAL A 229 -9.92 4.49 15.51
N GLY A 230 -9.79 4.20 14.22
CA GLY A 230 -10.60 4.70 13.09
C GLY A 230 -12.02 5.17 13.40
N ASP A 231 -13.00 4.24 13.38
CA ASP A 231 -14.44 4.55 13.54
C ASP A 231 -14.92 4.72 14.98
N LEU A 232 -14.04 4.60 15.95
CA LEU A 232 -14.39 4.65 17.36
C LEU A 232 -13.90 5.92 18.02
N ARG A 233 -14.77 6.51 18.82
CA ARG A 233 -14.40 7.57 19.76
C ARG A 233 -14.14 6.95 21.12
N VAL A 234 -12.89 7.01 21.56
CA VAL A 234 -12.48 6.56 22.89
C VAL A 234 -12.30 7.77 23.77
N THR A 235 -13.26 8.01 24.67
CA THR A 235 -13.22 9.11 25.62
C THR A 235 -12.71 8.59 26.95
N ILE A 236 -11.53 9.06 27.33
CA ILE A 236 -10.94 8.80 28.66
C ILE A 236 -11.44 9.93 29.57
N PRO A 237 -12.30 9.64 30.56
CA PRO A 237 -12.75 10.69 31.48
C PRO A 237 -11.55 11.22 32.27
N GLU A 238 -11.41 12.52 32.36
CA GLU A 238 -10.52 13.11 33.34
C GLU A 238 -10.98 12.65 34.71
N GLN A 239 -10.17 11.91 35.43
CA GLN A 239 -10.46 11.50 36.80
C GLN A 239 -10.47 12.75 37.68
N LYS A 240 -11.68 13.21 37.95
CA LYS A 240 -11.89 14.15 39.06
C LYS A 240 -12.27 13.31 40.28
N ASP A 241 -11.31 13.05 41.10
CA ASP A 241 -11.35 12.07 42.19
C ASP A 241 -12.14 12.56 43.41
N THR A 242 -13.31 13.15 43.22
CA THR A 242 -14.10 13.69 44.31
C THR A 242 -15.37 12.90 44.55
N GLU A 243 -15.59 12.47 45.77
CA GLU A 243 -16.82 11.87 46.28
C GLU A 243 -18.08 12.68 45.88
N THR A 244 -17.92 14.00 45.79
CA THR A 244 -18.96 14.93 45.36
C THR A 244 -19.40 14.72 43.92
N GLU A 245 -18.49 14.42 42.98
CA GLU A 245 -18.84 14.16 41.57
C GLU A 245 -19.53 12.84 41.38
N LEU A 246 -19.08 11.82 42.14
CA LEU A 246 -19.79 10.52 42.13
C LEU A 246 -21.24 10.73 42.61
N TYR A 247 -21.44 11.45 43.71
CA TYR A 247 -22.75 11.76 44.22
C TYR A 247 -23.63 12.47 43.18
N HIS A 248 -23.09 13.49 42.50
CA HIS A 248 -23.80 14.16 41.41
C HIS A 248 -24.15 13.23 40.25
N THR A 249 -23.27 12.29 39.93
CA THR A 249 -23.50 11.30 38.86
C THR A 249 -24.61 10.31 39.29
N LEU A 250 -24.62 9.88 40.54
CA LEU A 250 -25.64 8.98 41.08
C LEU A 250 -27.04 9.67 41.14
N MET A 251 -27.07 10.97 41.42
CA MET A 251 -28.33 11.75 41.42
C MET A 251 -28.95 11.95 40.05
N LYS A 252 -28.23 11.70 38.98
CA LYS A 252 -28.73 11.76 37.59
C LYS A 252 -29.35 10.43 37.12
N ILE A 253 -29.30 9.37 37.91
CA ILE A 253 -29.89 8.07 37.59
C ILE A 253 -31.40 8.18 37.72
N ASP A 254 -32.13 7.80 36.68
CA ASP A 254 -33.61 7.77 36.69
C ASP A 254 -34.14 6.91 37.82
N GLY A 255 -35.07 7.46 38.58
CA GLY A 255 -35.69 6.82 39.75
C GLY A 255 -34.98 7.07 41.07
N VAL A 256 -33.78 7.71 41.09
CA VAL A 256 -33.12 8.16 42.32
C VAL A 256 -33.65 9.51 42.74
N LYS A 257 -34.24 9.61 43.92
CA LYS A 257 -34.70 10.87 44.48
C LYS A 257 -33.64 11.56 45.36
N GLY A 258 -32.86 10.73 46.10
CA GLY A 258 -31.80 11.28 46.95
C GLY A 258 -31.12 10.21 47.83
N PHE A 259 -30.02 10.58 48.42
CA PHE A 259 -29.31 9.78 49.41
C PHE A 259 -29.32 10.49 50.77
N LYS A 260 -29.75 9.78 51.79
CA LYS A 260 -29.60 10.28 53.20
C LYS A 260 -28.18 10.05 53.67
N THR A 261 -27.61 8.89 53.29
CA THR A 261 -26.21 8.55 53.56
C THR A 261 -25.66 7.79 52.35
N CYS A 262 -24.38 8.08 52.04
CA CYS A 262 -23.64 7.42 51.00
C CYS A 262 -22.19 7.35 51.41
N TYR A 263 -21.69 6.15 51.74
CA TYR A 263 -20.34 5.99 52.30
C TYR A 263 -19.65 4.77 51.68
N PHE A 264 -18.33 4.84 51.64
CA PHE A 264 -17.45 3.77 51.26
C PHE A 264 -16.60 3.30 52.45
N TYR A 265 -16.40 2.03 52.57
CA TYR A 265 -15.56 1.40 53.58
C TYR A 265 -14.50 0.55 52.91
N GLU A 266 -13.25 0.66 53.33
CA GLU A 266 -12.18 -0.23 52.96
C GLU A 266 -12.25 -1.53 53.77
N ASP A 267 -12.31 -2.69 53.10
CA ASP A 267 -12.23 -3.98 53.76
C ASP A 267 -10.75 -4.34 53.97
N THR A 268 -10.29 -4.22 55.20
CA THR A 268 -8.92 -4.51 55.58
C THR A 268 -8.87 -5.77 56.47
N PRO A 269 -7.72 -6.50 56.52
CA PRO A 269 -7.57 -7.68 57.40
C PRO A 269 -7.81 -7.40 58.88
N ASP A 270 -7.63 -6.10 59.29
CA ASP A 270 -7.83 -5.65 60.67
C ASP A 270 -9.26 -5.16 60.98
N GLY A 271 -10.17 -5.23 60.00
CA GLY A 271 -11.57 -4.81 60.09
C GLY A 271 -11.95 -3.72 59.11
N ILE A 272 -13.23 -3.31 59.15
CA ILE A 272 -13.81 -2.31 58.26
C ILE A 272 -13.31 -0.93 58.69
N CYS A 273 -12.53 -0.25 57.83
CA CYS A 273 -12.07 1.11 58.03
C CYS A 273 -13.01 2.09 57.32
N ASP A 274 -13.39 3.14 58.04
CA ASP A 274 -14.21 4.25 57.51
C ASP A 274 -13.39 5.13 56.55
N TYR A 275 -13.78 5.08 55.24
CA TYR A 275 -13.12 5.84 54.15
C TYR A 275 -13.50 7.32 54.10
N ARG A 276 -14.42 7.79 55.00
CA ARG A 276 -14.94 9.18 55.00
C ARG A 276 -13.89 10.28 55.10
N ARG A 277 -12.65 9.97 55.46
CA ARG A 277 -11.57 10.94 55.68
C ARG A 277 -10.54 11.01 54.55
N LYS A 278 -10.61 10.17 53.55
CA LYS A 278 -9.74 10.24 52.39
C LYS A 278 -10.55 10.68 51.18
N ASN A 279 -10.51 11.99 50.87
CA ASN A 279 -11.22 12.59 49.74
C ASN A 279 -10.69 12.22 48.36
N ASP A 280 -9.80 11.24 48.29
CA ASP A 280 -9.14 10.86 47.03
C ASP A 280 -9.44 9.40 46.74
N PHE A 281 -10.37 9.14 45.83
CA PHE A 281 -10.44 7.83 45.18
C PHE A 281 -9.23 7.72 44.26
N LYS A 282 -8.05 7.43 44.81
CA LYS A 282 -6.87 7.16 43.98
C LYS A 282 -7.00 5.84 43.32
N ASP A 283 -6.31 5.70 42.19
CA ASP A 283 -6.10 4.43 41.51
C ASP A 283 -5.93 3.26 42.49
N GLY A 284 -6.65 2.19 42.33
CA GLY A 284 -6.46 1.00 43.15
C GLY A 284 -7.66 0.55 43.98
N TYR A 285 -8.85 1.09 43.75
CA TYR A 285 -10.08 0.62 44.41
C TYR A 285 -11.09 0.06 43.43
N LYS A 286 -11.83 -0.99 43.84
CA LYS A 286 -12.99 -1.55 43.16
C LYS A 286 -14.15 -1.68 44.13
N LEU A 287 -15.36 -1.58 43.62
CA LEU A 287 -16.55 -1.81 44.42
C LEU A 287 -16.73 -3.32 44.63
N ASP A 288 -16.84 -3.76 45.86
CA ASP A 288 -17.20 -5.14 46.17
C ASP A 288 -18.69 -5.38 45.90
N ILE A 289 -19.00 -6.54 45.33
CA ILE A 289 -20.39 -6.95 45.10
C ILE A 289 -20.86 -7.66 46.39
N PRO A 290 -21.72 -7.04 47.19
CA PRO A 290 -22.07 -7.55 48.50
C PRO A 290 -22.80 -8.91 48.42
N ASN A 291 -22.47 -9.80 49.33
CA ASN A 291 -23.18 -11.06 49.46
C ASN A 291 -24.54 -10.92 50.12
N ASP A 292 -24.68 -9.92 51.01
CA ASP A 292 -25.96 -9.47 51.54
C ASP A 292 -26.09 -7.95 51.41
N LEU A 293 -27.30 -7.43 51.40
CA LEU A 293 -27.58 -6.00 51.22
C LEU A 293 -27.80 -5.29 52.57
N SER A 294 -27.30 -5.84 53.67
CA SER A 294 -27.49 -5.29 55.02
C SER A 294 -27.02 -3.87 55.20
N LEU A 295 -26.00 -3.44 54.47
CA LEU A 295 -25.43 -2.10 54.45
C LEU A 295 -26.22 -1.10 53.56
N ILE A 296 -27.21 -1.55 52.82
CA ILE A 296 -27.95 -0.77 51.84
C ILE A 296 -29.42 -0.73 52.21
N LYS A 297 -29.95 0.46 52.38
CA LYS A 297 -31.35 0.72 52.62
C LYS A 297 -31.95 1.48 51.47
N VAL A 298 -33.00 0.93 50.89
CA VAL A 298 -33.76 1.58 49.81
C VAL A 298 -35.15 1.90 50.33
N ARG A 299 -35.58 3.14 50.14
CA ARG A 299 -36.86 3.64 50.66
C ARG A 299 -37.71 4.26 49.53
N ILE A 300 -39.03 4.08 49.67
CA ILE A 300 -40.03 4.83 48.92
C ILE A 300 -40.79 5.63 49.94
N GLY A 301 -40.48 6.92 49.99
CA GLY A 301 -40.99 7.77 51.08
C GLY A 301 -40.47 7.37 52.45
N ASN A 302 -41.36 6.92 53.35
CA ASN A 302 -40.97 6.43 54.67
C ASN A 302 -40.90 4.93 54.81
N GLU A 303 -41.23 4.15 53.78
CA GLU A 303 -41.22 2.68 53.79
C GLU A 303 -39.89 2.14 53.24
N GLU A 304 -39.31 1.19 53.95
CA GLU A 304 -38.10 0.45 53.51
C GLU A 304 -38.50 -0.69 52.63
N VAL A 305 -37.89 -0.78 51.44
CA VAL A 305 -38.20 -1.83 50.48
C VAL A 305 -37.13 -2.95 50.61
N ALA A 306 -37.55 -4.18 50.90
CA ALA A 306 -36.66 -5.32 50.92
C ALA A 306 -36.24 -5.71 49.49
N ILE A 307 -34.94 -5.78 49.24
CA ILE A 307 -34.38 -6.23 47.93
C ILE A 307 -33.76 -7.61 48.11
N ASP A 308 -34.08 -8.51 47.21
CA ASP A 308 -33.45 -9.82 47.10
C ASP A 308 -32.03 -9.70 46.53
N ALA A 309 -31.04 -10.13 47.34
CA ALA A 309 -29.63 -10.05 47.01
C ALA A 309 -29.26 -10.90 45.77
N ASP A 310 -29.87 -12.05 45.59
CA ASP A 310 -29.58 -12.93 44.47
C ASP A 310 -30.14 -12.36 43.16
N ARG A 311 -31.35 -11.82 43.20
CA ARG A 311 -31.97 -11.12 42.07
C ARG A 311 -31.15 -9.87 41.72
N PHE A 312 -30.66 -9.13 42.69
CA PHE A 312 -29.78 -7.99 42.48
C PHE A 312 -28.50 -8.40 41.76
N LYS A 313 -27.79 -9.43 42.23
CA LYS A 313 -26.56 -9.92 41.61
C LYS A 313 -26.80 -10.39 40.17
N GLU A 314 -27.88 -11.11 39.91
CA GLU A 314 -28.24 -11.60 38.60
C GLU A 314 -28.49 -10.42 37.63
N LYS A 315 -29.29 -9.42 38.05
CA LYS A 315 -29.56 -8.22 37.24
C LYS A 315 -28.29 -7.39 37.00
N LEU A 316 -27.46 -7.21 38.04
CA LEU A 316 -26.19 -6.48 37.92
C LEU A 316 -25.26 -7.16 36.91
N ARG A 317 -25.14 -8.47 37.02
CA ARG A 317 -24.38 -9.28 36.07
C ARG A 317 -24.95 -9.20 34.64
N ALA A 318 -26.25 -9.29 34.49
CA ALA A 318 -26.92 -9.18 33.19
C ALA A 318 -26.73 -7.80 32.56
N LEU A 319 -26.84 -6.71 33.35
CA LEU A 319 -26.60 -5.35 32.90
C LEU A 319 -25.15 -5.18 32.41
N TYR A 320 -24.20 -5.68 33.20
CA TYR A 320 -22.81 -5.60 32.87
C TYR A 320 -22.48 -6.34 31.56
N PHE A 321 -23.00 -7.58 31.44
CA PHE A 321 -22.86 -8.36 30.20
C PHE A 321 -23.56 -7.71 29.01
N THR A 322 -24.72 -7.12 29.19
CA THR A 322 -25.45 -6.47 28.08
C THR A 322 -24.64 -5.28 27.53
N LYS A 323 -24.10 -4.45 28.40
CA LYS A 323 -23.27 -3.30 27.98
C LYS A 323 -21.92 -3.76 27.38
N SER A 324 -21.26 -4.74 27.97
CA SER A 324 -20.06 -5.36 27.42
C SER A 324 -20.34 -6.12 26.11
N THR A 325 -21.46 -6.83 26.02
CA THR A 325 -21.86 -7.58 24.83
C THR A 325 -22.25 -6.66 23.66
N SER A 326 -22.81 -5.50 23.94
CA SER A 326 -23.08 -4.49 22.90
C SER A 326 -21.78 -3.99 22.30
N ARG A 327 -20.78 -3.74 23.12
CA ARG A 327 -19.41 -3.45 22.70
C ARG A 327 -18.83 -4.61 21.88
N ILE A 328 -18.88 -5.82 22.41
CA ILE A 328 -18.35 -7.03 21.76
C ILE A 328 -19.08 -7.32 20.44
N ARG A 329 -20.41 -7.15 20.37
CA ARG A 329 -21.18 -7.36 19.12
C ARG A 329 -20.80 -6.38 18.04
N TYR A 330 -20.63 -5.13 18.38
CA TYR A 330 -20.17 -4.12 17.41
C TYR A 330 -18.82 -4.54 16.80
N TYR A 331 -17.89 -4.96 17.63
CA TYR A 331 -16.58 -5.41 17.19
C TYR A 331 -16.58 -6.76 16.47
N MET A 332 -17.39 -7.72 16.90
CA MET A 332 -17.46 -9.03 16.25
C MET A 332 -18.14 -8.97 14.89
N GLN A 333 -19.15 -8.14 14.71
CA GLN A 333 -19.82 -7.99 13.41
C GLN A 333 -18.88 -7.45 12.34
N GLU A 334 -17.98 -6.54 12.68
CA GLU A 334 -16.96 -6.07 11.75
C GLU A 334 -15.83 -7.08 11.51
N ARG A 335 -15.48 -7.85 12.53
CA ARG A 335 -14.47 -8.91 12.42
C ARG A 335 -14.90 -10.07 11.52
N GLU A 336 -16.16 -10.49 11.61
CA GLU A 336 -16.70 -11.54 10.75
C GLU A 336 -16.79 -11.11 9.28
N GLN A 337 -16.94 -9.81 9.01
CA GLN A 337 -16.99 -9.29 7.65
C GLN A 337 -15.62 -9.11 7.01
N ASN A 338 -14.58 -8.77 7.76
CA ASN A 338 -13.30 -8.33 7.21
C ASN A 338 -12.09 -9.21 7.59
N GLY A 339 -12.19 -10.11 8.56
CA GLY A 339 -11.11 -11.00 8.99
C GLY A 339 -9.91 -10.31 9.65
N ASP A 340 -9.98 -8.99 9.87
CA ASP A 340 -8.89 -8.15 10.34
C ASP A 340 -9.11 -7.60 11.76
N ASP A 341 -8.04 -7.06 12.35
CA ASP A 341 -8.13 -6.32 13.61
C ASP A 341 -9.02 -5.08 13.49
N ILE A 342 -9.69 -4.72 14.58
CA ILE A 342 -10.62 -3.57 14.66
C ILE A 342 -9.99 -2.26 14.18
N VAL A 343 -8.70 -2.11 14.39
CA VAL A 343 -7.90 -0.95 13.97
C VAL A 343 -7.79 -0.83 12.44
N GLN A 344 -8.00 -1.94 11.71
CA GLN A 344 -7.93 -1.99 10.24
C GLN A 344 -9.28 -2.08 9.55
N ALA A 345 -10.37 -2.27 10.29
CA ALA A 345 -11.72 -2.26 9.75
C ALA A 345 -12.09 -0.84 9.30
N GLN A 346 -11.61 -0.46 8.13
CA GLN A 346 -12.04 0.75 7.44
C GLN A 346 -13.28 0.42 6.62
N ARG A 347 -14.30 1.25 6.74
CA ARG A 347 -15.46 1.19 5.82
C ARG A 347 -14.97 1.36 4.40
N ASP A 348 -15.40 0.49 3.54
CA ASP A 348 -15.15 0.56 2.08
C ASP A 348 -16.02 1.65 1.42
N ASP A 349 -16.11 2.82 2.06
CA ASP A 349 -16.88 3.99 1.61
C ASP A 349 -16.09 4.84 0.59
N THR A 350 -15.16 4.18 -0.11
CA THR A 350 -14.33 4.79 -1.14
C THR A 350 -15.03 4.91 -2.48
N MET A 351 -16.28 4.37 -2.57
CA MET A 351 -17.06 4.42 -3.79
C MET A 351 -17.88 5.71 -3.85
N ARG A 352 -17.66 6.52 -4.85
CA ARG A 352 -18.47 7.70 -5.16
C ARG A 352 -19.53 7.37 -6.21
N GLU A 353 -20.63 8.07 -6.16
CA GLU A 353 -21.71 7.94 -7.13
C GLU A 353 -21.55 8.98 -8.24
N ALA A 354 -21.77 8.57 -9.46
CA ALA A 354 -21.82 9.41 -10.65
C ALA A 354 -22.75 8.78 -11.70
N ASP A 355 -23.10 9.52 -12.70
CA ASP A 355 -23.91 9.00 -13.79
C ASP A 355 -23.06 8.15 -14.73
N TYR A 356 -23.41 6.87 -14.91
CA TYR A 356 -22.75 6.06 -15.93
C TYR A 356 -23.13 6.54 -17.32
N ARG A 357 -22.16 6.92 -18.13
CA ARG A 357 -22.31 7.29 -19.53
C ARG A 357 -21.53 6.31 -20.39
N ASP A 358 -22.19 5.65 -21.35
CA ASP A 358 -21.48 4.85 -22.36
C ASP A 358 -20.91 5.76 -23.44
N VAL A 359 -19.79 6.41 -23.12
CA VAL A 359 -19.11 7.36 -24.02
C VAL A 359 -18.42 6.67 -25.20
N TYR A 360 -18.29 5.34 -25.17
CA TYR A 360 -17.51 4.56 -26.15
C TYR A 360 -18.36 3.99 -27.28
N GLU A 361 -19.68 4.04 -27.15
CA GLU A 361 -20.57 3.58 -28.20
C GLU A 361 -20.46 4.51 -29.41
N HIS A 362 -19.81 4.02 -30.47
CA HIS A 362 -19.73 4.75 -31.73
C HIS A 362 -20.76 4.21 -32.70
N PHE A 363 -21.55 5.15 -33.22
CA PHE A 363 -22.52 4.85 -34.27
C PHE A 363 -21.93 5.26 -35.61
N PRO A 364 -21.65 4.32 -36.54
CA PRO A 364 -21.04 4.64 -37.81
C PRO A 364 -21.91 5.61 -38.63
N ILE A 365 -21.26 6.63 -39.22
CA ILE A 365 -21.91 7.65 -40.05
C ILE A 365 -22.74 7.08 -41.20
N GLU A 366 -22.35 5.92 -41.70
CA GLU A 366 -23.09 5.24 -42.76
C GLU A 366 -24.54 4.93 -42.40
N ASN A 367 -24.86 4.78 -41.10
CA ASN A 367 -26.20 4.45 -40.63
C ASN A 367 -27.13 5.67 -40.58
N ASP A 368 -26.58 6.89 -40.59
CA ASP A 368 -27.33 8.13 -40.60
C ASP A 368 -27.68 8.56 -42.02
N LEU A 369 -27.03 7.97 -43.02
CA LEU A 369 -27.33 8.25 -44.43
C LEU A 369 -28.66 7.59 -44.87
N PRO A 370 -29.45 8.28 -45.71
CA PRO A 370 -30.61 7.65 -46.33
C PRO A 370 -30.22 6.40 -47.13
N ARG A 371 -31.04 5.36 -47.09
CA ARG A 371 -30.78 4.03 -47.71
C ARG A 371 -30.55 4.13 -49.24
N CYS A 372 -31.02 5.21 -49.90
CA CYS A 372 -30.74 5.40 -51.32
C CYS A 372 -29.27 5.56 -51.66
N TYR A 373 -28.40 5.93 -50.68
CA TYR A 373 -26.94 6.08 -50.88
C TYR A 373 -26.20 4.75 -51.02
N ARG A 374 -26.78 3.64 -50.50
CA ARG A 374 -26.17 2.31 -50.56
C ARG A 374 -24.70 2.32 -50.12
N THR A 375 -24.46 2.12 -48.82
CA THR A 375 -23.15 2.33 -48.20
C THR A 375 -22.42 1.06 -47.86
N ASN A 376 -23.12 -0.08 -47.80
CA ASN A 376 -22.55 -1.32 -47.29
C ASN A 376 -22.90 -2.55 -48.14
N GLU A 377 -22.25 -3.68 -47.88
CA GLU A 377 -22.45 -4.93 -48.59
C GLU A 377 -23.85 -5.54 -48.42
N GLY A 378 -24.59 -5.11 -47.39
CA GLY A 378 -26.01 -5.49 -47.18
C GLY A 378 -26.94 -4.94 -48.26
N ASP A 379 -26.52 -3.92 -49.00
CA ASP A 379 -27.25 -3.31 -50.08
C ASP A 379 -27.05 -4.02 -51.44
N PHE A 380 -26.19 -5.06 -51.51
CA PHE A 380 -25.94 -5.83 -52.73
C PHE A 380 -27.16 -6.62 -53.12
N THR A 381 -27.59 -6.41 -54.34
CA THR A 381 -28.67 -7.21 -54.96
C THR A 381 -28.07 -8.33 -55.82
N ARG A 382 -28.83 -9.42 -56.02
CA ARG A 382 -28.39 -10.62 -56.72
C ARG A 382 -27.89 -10.40 -58.18
N ASN A 383 -28.36 -9.31 -58.80
CA ASN A 383 -28.07 -8.98 -60.22
C ASN A 383 -27.20 -7.75 -60.37
N MET A 384 -26.57 -7.27 -59.31
CA MET A 384 -25.77 -6.06 -59.29
C MET A 384 -24.43 -6.33 -60.01
N ALA A 385 -24.03 -5.41 -60.91
CA ALA A 385 -22.77 -5.48 -61.60
C ALA A 385 -21.57 -5.28 -60.62
N ASP A 386 -20.45 -5.94 -60.91
CA ASP A 386 -19.26 -5.85 -60.06
C ASP A 386 -18.70 -4.42 -59.95
N ALA A 387 -18.87 -3.62 -61.00
CA ALA A 387 -18.50 -2.18 -61.02
C ALA A 387 -19.37 -1.39 -60.01
N GLU A 388 -20.67 -1.69 -59.93
CA GLU A 388 -21.59 -1.01 -58.98
C GLU A 388 -21.31 -1.45 -57.56
N LYS A 389 -21.01 -2.69 -57.31
CA LYS A 389 -20.53 -3.18 -56.00
C LYS A 389 -19.23 -2.50 -55.57
N ALA A 390 -18.31 -2.27 -56.51
CA ALA A 390 -17.07 -1.60 -56.27
C ALA A 390 -17.30 -0.13 -55.90
N GLN A 391 -18.26 0.54 -56.53
CA GLN A 391 -18.66 1.95 -56.18
C GLN A 391 -19.21 2.03 -54.75
N ILE A 392 -20.09 1.11 -54.36
CA ILE A 392 -20.65 1.06 -53.00
C ILE A 392 -19.53 0.84 -51.96
N ARG A 393 -18.57 -0.05 -52.23
CA ARG A 393 -17.43 -0.28 -51.36
C ARG A 393 -16.53 0.94 -51.25
N ASN A 394 -16.28 1.63 -52.37
CA ASN A 394 -15.46 2.84 -52.40
C ASN A 394 -16.12 3.97 -51.59
N PHE A 395 -17.44 4.13 -51.71
CA PHE A 395 -18.20 5.11 -50.97
C PHE A 395 -18.20 4.79 -49.47
N GLY A 396 -18.46 3.55 -49.11
CA GLY A 396 -18.33 3.15 -47.69
C GLY A 396 -16.93 3.38 -47.11
N SER A 397 -15.88 3.12 -47.90
CA SER A 397 -14.48 3.41 -47.48
C SER A 397 -14.21 4.91 -47.37
N TYR A 398 -14.86 5.74 -48.15
CA TYR A 398 -14.76 7.20 -48.03
C TYR A 398 -15.43 7.69 -46.72
N LEU A 399 -16.61 7.18 -46.37
CA LEU A 399 -17.30 7.53 -45.12
C LEU A 399 -16.50 7.10 -43.90
N GLU A 400 -15.80 5.96 -44.01
CA GLU A 400 -14.96 5.46 -42.91
C GLU A 400 -13.87 6.45 -42.46
N MET A 401 -13.43 7.36 -43.33
CA MET A 401 -12.45 8.38 -42.93
C MET A 401 -13.01 9.31 -41.84
N PHE A 402 -14.29 9.62 -41.88
CA PHE A 402 -14.97 10.40 -40.85
C PHE A 402 -15.16 9.61 -39.59
N ASP A 403 -15.60 8.34 -39.71
CA ASP A 403 -15.71 7.45 -38.56
C ASP A 403 -14.38 7.29 -37.82
N LEU A 404 -13.26 7.19 -38.52
CA LEU A 404 -11.91 7.10 -37.92
C LEU A 404 -11.58 8.35 -37.08
N VAL A 405 -12.03 9.55 -37.48
CA VAL A 405 -11.84 10.77 -36.68
C VAL A 405 -12.64 10.70 -35.38
N MET A 406 -13.91 10.28 -35.46
CA MET A 406 -14.81 10.13 -34.30
C MET A 406 -14.30 9.07 -33.34
N GLU A 407 -13.96 7.88 -33.85
CA GLU A 407 -13.39 6.81 -33.05
C GLU A 407 -12.10 7.23 -32.34
N ARG A 408 -11.25 8.03 -33.01
CA ARG A 408 -10.04 8.55 -32.37
C ARG A 408 -10.35 9.49 -31.22
N GLY A 409 -11.37 10.32 -31.33
CA GLY A 409 -11.86 11.18 -30.26
C GLY A 409 -12.40 10.34 -29.07
N LEU A 410 -13.24 9.36 -29.35
CA LEU A 410 -13.81 8.45 -28.34
C LEU A 410 -12.72 7.58 -27.67
N LYS A 411 -11.74 7.08 -28.42
CA LYS A 411 -10.60 6.37 -27.87
C LYS A 411 -9.76 7.26 -26.96
N GLY A 412 -9.69 8.56 -27.26
CA GLY A 412 -9.10 9.55 -26.36
C GLY A 412 -9.81 9.62 -25.01
N LEU A 413 -11.14 9.55 -24.99
CA LEU A 413 -11.95 9.52 -23.77
C LEU A 413 -11.78 8.20 -23.00
N ASP A 414 -11.72 7.05 -23.68
CA ASP A 414 -11.43 5.76 -23.03
C ASP A 414 -10.06 5.77 -22.34
N ASN A 415 -9.08 6.36 -22.97
CA ASN A 415 -7.75 6.50 -22.39
C ASN A 415 -7.74 7.34 -21.10
N VAL A 416 -8.75 8.19 -20.82
CA VAL A 416 -8.83 8.96 -19.57
C VAL A 416 -8.86 8.04 -18.35
N LYS A 417 -9.66 6.95 -18.40
CA LYS A 417 -9.68 5.95 -17.31
C LYS A 417 -8.30 5.30 -17.10
N ALA A 418 -7.63 4.91 -18.18
CA ALA A 418 -6.31 4.30 -18.12
C ALA A 418 -5.24 5.32 -17.66
N LEU A 419 -5.34 6.55 -18.16
CA LEU A 419 -4.43 7.64 -17.82
C LEU A 419 -4.48 7.96 -16.32
N LEU A 420 -5.68 8.13 -15.77
CA LEU A 420 -5.87 8.49 -14.35
C LEU A 420 -5.77 7.30 -13.41
N SER A 421 -5.89 6.05 -13.91
CA SER A 421 -5.83 4.86 -13.05
C SER A 421 -4.43 4.61 -12.50
N LEU A 422 -4.33 4.34 -11.20
CA LEU A 422 -3.13 3.75 -10.57
C LEU A 422 -3.09 2.22 -10.64
N ARG A 423 -4.10 1.56 -11.26
CA ARG A 423 -4.10 0.13 -11.52
C ARG A 423 -3.78 -0.12 -12.99
N GLU A 424 -3.23 -1.28 -13.29
CA GLU A 424 -3.06 -1.73 -14.67
C GLU A 424 -4.43 -1.72 -15.35
N ALA A 425 -4.54 -1.01 -16.47
CA ALA A 425 -5.75 -1.04 -17.26
C ALA A 425 -5.90 -2.46 -17.84
N SER A 426 -6.93 -3.18 -17.44
CA SER A 426 -7.36 -4.31 -18.23
C SER A 426 -7.66 -3.80 -19.63
N ALA A 427 -7.03 -4.41 -20.65
CA ALA A 427 -7.23 -4.03 -22.04
C ALA A 427 -8.73 -3.87 -22.30
N SER A 428 -9.16 -2.64 -22.61
CA SER A 428 -10.55 -2.36 -22.94
C SER A 428 -10.83 -3.11 -24.24
N THR A 429 -11.62 -4.17 -24.13
CA THR A 429 -12.17 -4.82 -25.30
C THR A 429 -13.25 -3.91 -25.85
N THR A 430 -12.88 -2.99 -26.71
CA THR A 430 -13.81 -2.22 -27.52
C THR A 430 -14.68 -3.22 -28.29
N LYS A 431 -15.94 -3.35 -27.91
CA LYS A 431 -16.95 -4.11 -28.66
C LYS A 431 -17.29 -3.32 -29.93
N SER A 432 -16.37 -3.35 -30.90
CA SER A 432 -16.66 -2.85 -32.25
C SER A 432 -17.56 -3.84 -32.96
N LYS A 433 -18.76 -3.40 -33.37
CA LYS A 433 -19.60 -4.15 -34.29
C LYS A 433 -18.81 -4.36 -35.59
N THR A 434 -18.76 -5.60 -36.05
CA THR A 434 -18.16 -6.17 -37.26
C THR A 434 -17.71 -5.17 -38.33
N LEU A 435 -16.40 -4.86 -38.27
CA LEU A 435 -15.71 -4.14 -39.33
C LEU A 435 -15.17 -5.12 -40.38
N SER A 436 -15.15 -4.71 -41.66
CA SER A 436 -14.52 -5.50 -42.73
C SER A 436 -13.03 -5.66 -42.48
N ARG A 437 -12.40 -6.71 -43.05
CA ARG A 437 -10.94 -6.98 -42.90
C ARG A 437 -10.07 -5.78 -43.35
N GLN A 438 -10.53 -5.01 -44.32
CA GLN A 438 -9.82 -3.83 -44.81
C GLN A 438 -9.89 -2.68 -43.77
N ARG A 439 -11.02 -2.48 -43.10
CA ARG A 439 -11.22 -1.53 -42.02
C ARG A 439 -10.32 -1.86 -40.81
N LEU A 440 -10.20 -3.14 -40.47
CA LEU A 440 -9.28 -3.59 -39.41
C LEU A 440 -7.80 -3.33 -39.76
N ALA A 441 -7.40 -3.43 -41.04
CA ALA A 441 -6.03 -3.16 -41.48
C ALA A 441 -5.69 -1.66 -41.41
N MET A 442 -6.61 -0.77 -41.76
CA MET A 442 -6.44 0.67 -41.62
C MET A 442 -6.36 1.10 -40.17
N ARG A 443 -7.16 0.49 -39.28
CA ARG A 443 -7.07 0.74 -37.84
C ARG A 443 -5.69 0.39 -37.28
N LYS A 444 -5.13 -0.75 -37.60
CA LYS A 444 -3.80 -1.16 -37.12
C LYS A 444 -2.67 -0.18 -37.50
N ASN A 445 -2.79 0.47 -38.65
CA ASN A 445 -1.81 1.47 -39.08
C ASN A 445 -1.98 2.84 -38.39
N ASN A 446 -3.19 3.16 -37.91
CA ASN A 446 -3.47 4.43 -37.25
C ASN A 446 -3.29 4.37 -35.71
N ASP A 447 -3.18 3.18 -35.11
CA ASP A 447 -2.94 3.01 -33.66
C ASP A 447 -1.54 3.46 -33.20
N ARG A 448 -0.68 3.87 -34.15
CA ARG A 448 0.65 4.45 -33.86
C ARG A 448 0.61 5.89 -33.31
N PHE A 449 -0.56 6.50 -33.19
CA PHE A 449 -0.68 7.87 -32.75
C PHE A 449 -1.19 7.98 -31.30
N ARG A 450 -0.33 8.30 -30.45
CA ARG A 450 -0.23 8.81 -29.08
C ARG A 450 0.28 7.78 -28.10
N ASP A 451 1.52 7.92 -27.84
CA ASP A 451 2.15 7.48 -26.61
C ASP A 451 1.53 8.24 -25.44
N ILE A 452 0.64 7.58 -24.70
CA ILE A 452 0.05 8.15 -23.48
C ILE A 452 1.06 8.19 -22.32
N THR A 453 2.25 7.62 -22.52
CA THR A 453 3.31 7.47 -21.52
C THR A 453 3.72 8.83 -20.97
N GLU A 454 3.98 9.82 -21.82
CA GLU A 454 4.36 11.16 -21.38
C GLU A 454 3.25 11.86 -20.57
N VAL A 455 2.00 11.71 -21.00
CA VAL A 455 0.85 12.28 -20.27
C VAL A 455 0.65 11.54 -18.96
N LYS A 456 0.87 10.23 -18.92
CA LYS A 456 0.84 9.41 -17.71
C LYS A 456 1.89 9.85 -16.69
N HIS A 457 3.12 10.13 -17.13
CA HIS A 457 4.16 10.70 -16.27
C HIS A 457 3.73 12.03 -15.65
N ARG A 458 3.19 12.94 -16.43
CA ARG A 458 2.69 14.24 -15.92
C ARG A 458 1.58 14.06 -14.88
N TYR A 459 0.72 13.07 -15.08
CA TYR A 459 -0.31 12.74 -14.10
C TYR A 459 0.29 12.18 -12.81
N LEU A 460 1.22 11.25 -12.92
CA LEU A 460 1.91 10.70 -11.75
C LEU A 460 2.72 11.77 -11.01
N ASP A 461 3.37 12.69 -11.72
CA ASP A 461 4.06 13.85 -11.14
C ASP A 461 3.09 14.78 -10.38
N PHE A 462 1.87 14.96 -10.92
CA PHE A 462 0.82 15.70 -10.23
C PHE A 462 0.42 15.01 -8.92
N ILE A 463 0.19 13.69 -8.92
CA ILE A 463 -0.15 12.93 -7.73
C ILE A 463 1.00 12.92 -6.71
N ASP A 464 2.25 12.76 -7.16
CA ASP A 464 3.43 12.87 -6.28
C ASP A 464 3.46 14.23 -5.56
N ASN A 465 3.27 15.33 -6.31
CA ASN A 465 3.23 16.67 -5.72
C ASN A 465 2.05 16.86 -4.76
N LEU A 466 0.88 16.30 -5.08
CA LEU A 466 -0.31 16.37 -4.24
C LEU A 466 -0.06 15.74 -2.85
N TYR A 467 0.69 14.64 -2.82
CA TYR A 467 0.99 13.92 -1.58
C TYR A 467 2.37 14.25 -0.98
N GLY A 468 3.02 15.31 -1.48
CA GLY A 468 4.30 15.75 -0.96
C GLY A 468 5.44 14.77 -1.19
N VAL A 469 5.31 13.88 -2.16
CA VAL A 469 6.41 13.04 -2.64
C VAL A 469 7.26 13.93 -3.55
N ASP A 470 8.55 14.01 -3.26
CA ASP A 470 9.46 14.82 -4.06
C ASP A 470 9.48 14.31 -5.51
N SER A 471 8.84 15.08 -6.41
CA SER A 471 8.70 14.73 -7.83
C SER A 471 9.98 14.94 -8.63
N ASP A 472 10.93 15.71 -8.11
CA ASP A 472 12.20 15.98 -8.79
C ASP A 472 13.19 14.78 -8.67
N GLN A 473 12.61 13.59 -8.61
CA GLN A 473 13.33 12.32 -8.50
C GLN A 473 13.98 11.89 -9.82
N LYS A 474 14.74 12.81 -10.46
CA LYS A 474 15.59 12.47 -11.62
C LYS A 474 16.51 11.29 -11.30
N TRP A 475 16.93 11.19 -10.04
CA TRP A 475 17.73 10.08 -9.55
C TRP A 475 16.99 8.73 -9.55
N LEU A 476 15.65 8.70 -9.43
CA LEU A 476 14.88 7.45 -9.56
C LEU A 476 14.96 6.86 -10.97
N ARG A 477 15.05 7.70 -12.00
CA ARG A 477 15.28 7.24 -13.37
C ARG A 477 16.74 6.85 -13.59
N GLU A 478 17.68 7.62 -13.04
CA GLU A 478 19.12 7.33 -13.12
C GLU A 478 19.45 5.98 -12.45
N PHE A 479 18.84 5.69 -11.31
CA PHE A 479 19.04 4.48 -10.53
C PHE A 479 17.84 3.52 -10.58
N GLY A 480 17.08 3.51 -11.66
CA GLY A 480 15.99 2.56 -11.90
C GLY A 480 16.46 1.10 -11.93
N GLY A 481 15.51 0.16 -12.00
CA GLY A 481 15.82 -1.27 -12.14
C GLY A 481 16.63 -1.56 -13.40
N TYR A 482 17.44 -2.61 -13.36
CA TYR A 482 18.28 -3.00 -14.50
C TYR A 482 17.41 -3.47 -15.66
N GLY A 483 17.54 -2.79 -16.80
CA GLY A 483 16.73 -3.09 -17.98
C GLY A 483 15.26 -2.73 -17.83
N GLU A 484 14.92 -1.92 -16.82
CA GLU A 484 13.56 -1.41 -16.60
C GLU A 484 13.06 -0.66 -17.84
N SER A 485 11.93 -1.06 -18.37
CA SER A 485 11.24 -0.34 -19.43
C SER A 485 10.51 0.88 -18.86
N GLU A 486 10.09 1.81 -19.72
CA GLU A 486 9.29 2.95 -19.29
C GLU A 486 7.96 2.50 -18.68
N GLU A 487 7.39 1.38 -19.17
CA GLU A 487 6.19 0.78 -18.62
C GLU A 487 6.42 0.21 -17.21
N ASP A 488 7.54 -0.50 -16.98
CA ASP A 488 7.90 -1.03 -15.66
C ASP A 488 8.13 0.09 -14.65
N TYR A 489 8.74 1.19 -15.07
CA TYR A 489 8.93 2.38 -14.25
C TYR A 489 7.59 3.01 -13.83
N ILE A 490 6.66 3.17 -14.77
CA ILE A 490 5.30 3.64 -14.49
C ILE A 490 4.60 2.70 -13.51
N LEU A 491 4.67 1.39 -13.74
CA LEU A 491 4.04 0.39 -12.87
C LEU A 491 4.61 0.44 -11.43
N ARG A 492 5.91 0.63 -11.29
CA ARG A 492 6.56 0.78 -9.98
C ARG A 492 6.07 2.03 -9.26
N ARG A 493 6.00 3.18 -9.94
CA ARG A 493 5.43 4.42 -9.38
C ARG A 493 3.97 4.22 -8.95
N MET A 494 3.16 3.60 -9.79
CA MET A 494 1.76 3.30 -9.48
C MET A 494 1.62 2.40 -8.25
N LYS A 495 2.47 1.37 -8.11
CA LYS A 495 2.49 0.50 -6.92
C LYS A 495 2.88 1.28 -5.65
N PHE A 496 3.88 2.15 -5.76
CA PHE A 496 4.31 3.02 -4.67
C PHE A 496 3.18 3.96 -4.23
N LEU A 497 2.56 4.70 -5.16
CA LEU A 497 1.50 5.66 -4.86
C LEU A 497 0.26 4.99 -4.23
N ARG A 498 -0.11 3.79 -4.68
CA ARG A 498 -1.21 3.04 -4.06
C ARG A 498 -0.93 2.65 -2.60
N ALA A 499 0.31 2.36 -2.28
CA ALA A 499 0.72 1.98 -0.94
C ALA A 499 1.01 3.20 -0.04
N LEU A 500 1.11 4.40 -0.62
CA LEU A 500 1.58 5.59 0.07
C LEU A 500 0.73 5.97 1.29
N PRO A 501 -0.62 5.99 1.25
CA PRO A 501 -1.42 6.37 2.42
C PRO A 501 -1.18 5.44 3.61
N ASP A 502 -1.16 4.12 3.35
CA ASP A 502 -0.89 3.13 4.39
C ASP A 502 0.52 3.28 4.97
N MET A 503 1.51 3.51 4.11
CA MET A 503 2.89 3.73 4.55
C MET A 503 3.07 5.05 5.30
N THR A 504 2.37 6.11 4.91
CA THR A 504 2.44 7.41 5.60
C THR A 504 1.78 7.34 6.97
N ARG A 505 0.60 6.72 7.05
CA ARG A 505 -0.12 6.51 8.31
C ARG A 505 0.67 5.69 9.31
N ASN A 506 1.30 4.62 8.83
CA ASN A 506 2.07 3.67 9.63
C ASN A 506 3.59 3.89 9.51
N ARG A 507 4.02 5.12 9.28
CA ARG A 507 5.40 5.46 8.88
C ARG A 507 6.46 4.83 9.77
N PHE A 508 6.21 4.74 11.06
CA PHE A 508 7.17 4.28 12.05
C PHE A 508 6.95 2.84 12.49
N LYS A 509 5.91 2.19 11.97
CA LYS A 509 5.55 0.83 12.37
C LYS A 509 6.72 -0.13 12.14
N ALA A 510 7.05 -0.86 13.21
CA ALA A 510 8.08 -1.88 13.21
C ALA A 510 7.56 -3.23 12.67
N THR A 511 8.46 -4.17 12.51
CA THR A 511 8.11 -5.57 12.25
C THR A 511 7.51 -6.20 13.51
N ASP A 512 6.44 -6.98 13.37
CA ASP A 512 5.93 -7.80 14.47
C ASP A 512 6.91 -8.95 14.74
N ILE A 513 7.53 -8.91 15.92
CA ILE A 513 8.54 -9.90 16.30
C ILE A 513 7.93 -11.22 16.82
N MET A 514 6.63 -11.20 17.21
CA MET A 514 5.91 -12.38 17.67
C MET A 514 5.25 -13.16 16.53
N GLU A 515 5.13 -12.54 15.34
CA GLU A 515 4.72 -13.19 14.12
C GLU A 515 5.96 -13.68 13.36
N GLY A 516 5.92 -14.89 12.83
CA GLY A 516 6.98 -15.43 11.98
C GLY A 516 7.21 -14.55 10.75
N ARG A 517 8.28 -14.84 10.02
CA ARG A 517 8.58 -14.14 8.76
C ARG A 517 7.44 -14.36 7.76
N SER A 518 6.91 -13.28 7.20
CA SER A 518 5.90 -13.31 6.14
C SER A 518 6.12 -12.15 5.15
N ILE A 519 5.47 -12.20 3.99
CA ILE A 519 5.59 -11.17 2.96
C ILE A 519 5.10 -9.80 3.47
N GLY A 520 4.10 -9.80 4.35
CA GLY A 520 3.48 -8.59 4.90
C GLY A 520 4.12 -8.08 6.19
N ASN A 521 4.84 -8.93 6.92
CA ASN A 521 5.41 -8.61 8.23
C ASN A 521 6.79 -7.98 8.10
N VAL A 522 6.83 -6.75 7.63
CA VAL A 522 8.07 -5.97 7.45
C VAL A 522 7.88 -4.56 7.99
N ALA A 523 8.94 -3.94 8.47
CA ALA A 523 8.90 -2.55 8.89
C ALA A 523 8.50 -1.64 7.72
N VAL A 524 7.67 -0.63 7.97
CA VAL A 524 7.14 0.23 6.90
C VAL A 524 8.25 0.99 6.18
N VAL A 525 9.29 1.38 6.88
CA VAL A 525 10.48 2.00 6.25
C VAL A 525 11.14 1.08 5.22
N LYS A 526 11.23 -0.22 5.48
CA LYS A 526 11.72 -1.21 4.49
C LYS A 526 10.81 -1.27 3.28
N ARG A 527 9.49 -1.35 3.51
CA ARG A 527 8.48 -1.40 2.44
C ARG A 527 8.53 -0.16 1.55
N TYR A 528 8.66 1.02 2.16
CA TYR A 528 8.77 2.29 1.44
C TYR A 528 9.97 2.32 0.51
N ILE A 529 11.15 2.00 1.05
CA ILE A 529 12.41 2.00 0.29
C ILE A 529 12.35 0.95 -0.82
N SER A 530 11.86 -0.26 -0.51
CA SER A 530 11.77 -1.36 -1.47
C SER A 530 10.84 -1.02 -2.64
N LEU A 531 9.67 -0.44 -2.38
CA LEU A 531 8.74 -0.03 -3.44
C LEU A 531 9.30 1.12 -4.28
N LEU A 532 9.97 2.07 -3.66
CA LEU A 532 10.51 3.23 -4.36
C LEU A 532 11.71 2.85 -5.24
N LEU A 533 12.63 2.05 -4.71
CA LEU A 533 13.85 1.65 -5.41
C LEU A 533 13.73 0.34 -6.21
N GLY A 534 12.62 -0.37 -6.09
CA GLY A 534 12.44 -1.69 -6.71
C GLY A 534 13.27 -2.80 -6.03
N PHE A 535 13.59 -2.66 -4.75
CA PHE A 535 14.29 -3.70 -3.98
C PHE A 535 13.37 -4.86 -3.63
N HIS A 536 13.97 -6.00 -3.39
CA HIS A 536 13.25 -7.19 -2.94
C HIS A 536 12.68 -6.96 -1.52
N ASN A 537 11.37 -7.19 -1.35
CA ASN A 537 10.68 -6.97 -0.06
C ASN A 537 10.22 -8.26 0.64
N ASN A 538 10.50 -9.42 0.06
CA ASN A 538 10.07 -10.70 0.62
C ASN A 538 11.15 -11.28 1.54
N GLU A 539 10.94 -11.28 2.85
CA GLU A 539 11.89 -11.84 3.83
C GLU A 539 11.97 -13.38 3.86
N LEU A 540 11.13 -14.05 3.08
CA LEU A 540 11.23 -15.49 2.90
C LEU A 540 12.34 -15.89 1.93
N VAL A 541 12.81 -14.94 1.11
CA VAL A 541 13.87 -15.15 0.13
C VAL A 541 15.18 -14.59 0.68
N SER A 542 16.20 -15.40 0.69
CA SER A 542 17.58 -14.98 1.01
C SER A 542 18.30 -14.51 -0.24
N VAL A 543 18.58 -13.20 -0.31
CA VAL A 543 19.24 -12.62 -1.49
C VAL A 543 20.71 -13.02 -1.60
N GLY A 544 21.36 -13.33 -0.47
CA GLY A 544 22.71 -13.91 -0.46
C GLY A 544 22.80 -15.30 -1.08
N ASN A 545 21.66 -16.01 -1.14
CA ASN A 545 21.58 -17.35 -1.75
C ASN A 545 21.20 -17.33 -3.24
N ILE A 546 20.89 -16.18 -3.82
CA ILE A 546 20.50 -16.09 -5.25
C ILE A 546 21.63 -16.57 -6.15
N LEU A 547 22.83 -16.03 -6.04
CA LEU A 547 23.97 -16.46 -6.85
C LEU A 547 24.30 -17.94 -6.65
N PRO A 548 24.43 -18.47 -5.42
CA PRO A 548 24.61 -19.90 -5.20
C PRO A 548 23.51 -20.79 -5.81
N SER A 549 22.24 -20.38 -5.73
CA SER A 549 21.13 -21.15 -6.35
C SER A 549 21.25 -21.23 -7.87
N HIS A 550 21.90 -20.24 -8.47
CA HIS A 550 22.25 -20.21 -9.88
C HIS A 550 23.61 -20.86 -10.18
N ASN A 551 24.22 -21.59 -9.24
CA ASN A 551 25.56 -22.15 -9.32
C ASN A 551 26.62 -21.09 -9.68
N LEU A 552 26.50 -19.88 -9.16
CA LEU A 552 27.43 -18.79 -9.37
C LEU A 552 28.04 -18.35 -8.06
N ILE A 553 29.33 -18.08 -8.07
CA ILE A 553 30.09 -17.54 -6.95
C ILE A 553 30.77 -16.25 -7.43
N LEU A 554 30.51 -15.16 -6.71
CA LEU A 554 31.13 -13.88 -7.03
C LEU A 554 32.59 -13.87 -6.55
N MET A 555 33.51 -13.50 -7.43
CA MET A 555 34.93 -13.40 -7.11
C MET A 555 35.31 -11.97 -6.73
N GLY A 556 36.31 -11.87 -5.86
CA GLY A 556 36.83 -10.57 -5.39
C GLY A 556 36.49 -10.27 -3.94
N GLU A 557 35.60 -11.05 -3.30
CA GLU A 557 35.26 -10.87 -1.90
C GLU A 557 35.90 -11.97 -1.02
N GLY A 558 37.19 -11.81 -0.67
CA GLY A 558 37.89 -12.64 0.31
C GLY A 558 39.13 -13.37 -0.18
N GLN A 559 39.98 -13.78 0.78
CA GLN A 559 41.32 -14.32 0.58
C GLN A 559 41.47 -15.69 -0.14
N ARG A 560 40.43 -16.27 -0.67
CA ARG A 560 40.50 -17.50 -1.48
C ARG A 560 40.96 -17.27 -2.92
N GLY A 561 41.42 -16.07 -3.23
CA GLY A 561 41.59 -15.53 -4.58
C GLY A 561 42.78 -16.00 -5.41
N LYS A 562 43.84 -16.60 -4.85
CA LYS A 562 45.03 -16.86 -5.67
C LYS A 562 44.80 -17.87 -6.82
N HIS A 563 44.18 -18.99 -6.55
CA HIS A 563 43.86 -20.01 -7.60
C HIS A 563 42.78 -19.59 -8.58
N LEU A 564 41.93 -18.66 -8.22
CA LEU A 564 40.85 -18.15 -9.05
C LEU A 564 41.31 -17.00 -9.97
N ARG A 565 42.24 -16.17 -9.51
CA ARG A 565 42.93 -15.17 -10.36
C ARG A 565 43.67 -15.82 -11.52
N ASP A 566 44.29 -16.97 -11.33
CA ASP A 566 45.00 -17.68 -12.40
C ASP A 566 44.07 -18.20 -13.49
N ARG A 567 42.81 -18.58 -13.15
CA ARG A 567 41.82 -18.95 -14.13
C ARG A 567 41.21 -17.73 -14.86
N LEU A 568 41.00 -16.62 -14.19
CA LEU A 568 40.60 -15.36 -14.82
C LEU A 568 41.70 -14.81 -15.73
N ASN A 569 42.93 -14.86 -15.34
CA ASN A 569 44.07 -14.44 -16.15
C ASN A 569 44.11 -15.19 -17.49
N SER A 570 43.63 -16.44 -17.55
CA SER A 570 43.51 -17.21 -18.81
C SER A 570 42.40 -16.68 -19.73
N MET A 571 41.46 -15.86 -19.22
CA MET A 571 40.42 -15.22 -20.00
C MET A 571 40.76 -13.78 -20.39
N LEU A 572 41.81 -13.21 -19.86
CA LEU A 572 42.24 -11.85 -20.19
C LEU A 572 42.88 -11.79 -21.59
N ILE A 573 42.63 -10.70 -22.29
CA ILE A 573 43.18 -10.44 -23.62
C ILE A 573 44.04 -9.18 -23.58
N ASP A 574 45.18 -9.24 -24.21
CA ASP A 574 46.04 -8.07 -24.39
C ASP A 574 45.35 -7.06 -25.33
N GLU A 575 45.22 -5.82 -24.90
CA GLU A 575 44.59 -4.72 -25.66
C GLU A 575 45.26 -4.55 -27.03
N LYS A 576 46.51 -4.91 -27.19
CA LYS A 576 47.21 -4.89 -28.47
C LYS A 576 46.69 -5.86 -29.53
N MET A 577 45.90 -6.85 -29.10
CA MET A 577 45.19 -7.78 -30.04
C MET A 577 43.88 -7.20 -30.58
N LEU A 578 43.40 -6.09 -30.02
CA LEU A 578 42.20 -5.42 -30.42
C LEU A 578 42.51 -4.30 -31.44
N ASN A 579 42.72 -4.69 -32.71
CA ASN A 579 42.77 -3.71 -33.79
C ASN A 579 41.43 -2.98 -33.92
N GLU A 580 41.43 -1.64 -33.94
CA GLU A 580 40.23 -0.81 -34.03
C GLU A 580 39.35 -1.17 -35.23
N ASP A 581 39.96 -1.57 -36.35
CA ASP A 581 39.28 -1.97 -37.58
C ASP A 581 38.59 -3.35 -37.51
N ALA A 582 38.90 -4.16 -36.50
CA ALA A 582 38.37 -5.51 -36.29
C ALA A 582 37.20 -5.55 -35.27
N VAL A 583 36.92 -4.41 -34.61
CA VAL A 583 35.91 -4.34 -33.52
C VAL A 583 34.54 -4.02 -34.11
N ILE A 584 33.57 -4.86 -33.81
CA ILE A 584 32.18 -4.70 -34.25
C ILE A 584 31.30 -4.50 -33.00
N PRO A 585 30.45 -3.47 -32.97
CA PRO A 585 29.50 -3.30 -31.87
C PRO A 585 28.47 -4.41 -31.86
N ILE A 586 27.94 -4.72 -30.67
CA ILE A 586 26.83 -5.62 -30.50
C ILE A 586 25.54 -4.93 -30.91
N GLU A 587 24.75 -5.57 -31.75
CA GLU A 587 23.42 -5.13 -32.13
C GLU A 587 22.40 -5.58 -31.08
N PRO A 588 21.49 -4.71 -30.60
CA PRO A 588 20.43 -5.14 -29.70
C PRO A 588 19.48 -6.11 -30.43
N ASP A 589 19.10 -7.18 -29.77
CA ASP A 589 18.10 -8.12 -30.27
C ASP A 589 16.73 -7.91 -29.61
N ALA A 590 15.68 -8.47 -30.19
CA ALA A 590 14.34 -8.46 -29.59
C ALA A 590 14.33 -9.29 -28.29
N PRO A 591 13.65 -8.81 -27.22
CA PRO A 591 13.49 -9.57 -26.00
C PRO A 591 12.66 -10.85 -26.29
N PRO A 592 12.85 -11.93 -25.50
CA PRO A 592 12.01 -13.11 -25.57
C PRO A 592 10.55 -12.75 -25.29
N VAL A 593 9.63 -13.37 -26.01
CA VAL A 593 8.18 -13.06 -25.92
C VAL A 593 7.53 -13.81 -24.76
N THR A 594 8.06 -14.98 -24.42
CA THR A 594 7.52 -15.85 -23.36
C THR A 594 8.60 -16.17 -22.31
N GLU A 595 8.15 -16.46 -21.07
CA GLU A 595 9.05 -16.86 -19.99
C GLU A 595 9.78 -18.18 -20.31
N ASP A 596 9.11 -19.11 -20.97
CA ASP A 596 9.72 -20.38 -21.40
C ASP A 596 10.86 -20.16 -22.42
N GLU A 597 10.67 -19.23 -23.36
CA GLU A 597 11.72 -18.86 -24.32
C GLU A 597 12.92 -18.22 -23.61
N LYS A 598 12.65 -17.37 -22.62
CA LYS A 598 13.68 -16.73 -21.79
C LYS A 598 14.50 -17.76 -21.04
N LEU A 599 13.85 -18.69 -20.34
CA LEU A 599 14.51 -19.77 -19.60
C LEU A 599 15.33 -20.67 -20.52
N ALA A 600 14.79 -21.03 -21.67
CA ALA A 600 15.52 -21.84 -22.67
C ALA A 600 16.81 -21.14 -23.15
N ARG A 601 16.76 -19.83 -23.41
CA ARG A 601 17.94 -19.03 -23.79
C ARG A 601 18.97 -18.96 -22.65
N TYR A 602 18.53 -18.86 -21.39
CA TYR A 602 19.43 -18.87 -20.23
C TYR A 602 20.11 -20.23 -20.01
N GLU A 603 19.37 -21.33 -20.22
CA GLU A 603 19.95 -22.69 -20.16
C GLU A 603 20.96 -22.94 -21.29
N GLU A 604 20.65 -22.50 -22.51
CA GLU A 604 21.58 -22.56 -23.62
C GLU A 604 22.85 -21.77 -23.34
N LEU A 605 22.72 -20.55 -22.86
CA LEU A 605 23.85 -19.69 -22.45
C LEU A 605 24.73 -20.36 -21.40
N ARG A 606 24.13 -20.94 -20.37
CA ARG A 606 24.86 -21.62 -19.30
C ARG A 606 25.60 -22.86 -19.78
N ARG A 607 25.03 -23.60 -20.73
CA ARG A 607 25.63 -24.80 -21.30
C ARG A 607 26.76 -24.48 -22.25
N ASP A 608 26.60 -23.47 -23.10
CA ASP A 608 27.46 -23.26 -24.26
C ASP A 608 28.56 -22.21 -23.99
N MET A 609 28.36 -21.30 -23.03
CA MET A 609 29.30 -20.21 -22.78
C MET A 609 30.40 -20.62 -21.79
N PRO A 610 31.71 -20.49 -22.19
CA PRO A 610 32.83 -21.01 -21.40
C PRO A 610 32.94 -20.43 -19.98
N ILE A 611 32.44 -19.20 -19.75
CA ILE A 611 32.51 -18.54 -18.45
C ILE A 611 31.73 -19.30 -17.36
N PHE A 612 30.67 -19.98 -17.73
CA PHE A 612 29.86 -20.76 -16.79
C PHE A 612 30.46 -22.11 -16.42
N ASN A 613 31.49 -22.58 -17.13
CA ASN A 613 32.19 -23.84 -16.82
C ASN A 613 32.91 -23.80 -15.47
N SER A 614 33.23 -22.60 -14.97
CA SER A 614 33.98 -22.42 -13.72
C SER A 614 33.10 -22.16 -12.49
N ASN A 615 31.82 -21.95 -12.64
CA ASN A 615 30.87 -21.48 -11.61
C ASN A 615 31.25 -20.15 -10.93
N PHE A 616 32.30 -19.45 -11.42
CA PHE A 616 32.77 -18.19 -10.88
C PHE A 616 32.49 -17.06 -11.87
N ILE A 617 32.05 -15.92 -11.33
CA ILE A 617 31.86 -14.69 -12.09
C ILE A 617 32.64 -13.55 -11.43
N SER A 618 33.37 -12.76 -12.21
CA SER A 618 34.06 -11.60 -11.67
C SER A 618 33.07 -10.50 -11.26
N GLY A 619 33.37 -9.74 -10.21
CA GLY A 619 32.57 -8.61 -9.78
C GLY A 619 32.38 -7.58 -10.89
N GLY A 620 33.45 -7.29 -11.65
CA GLY A 620 33.39 -6.38 -12.80
C GLY A 620 32.46 -6.85 -13.90
N LEU A 621 32.44 -8.16 -14.25
CA LEU A 621 31.48 -8.69 -15.22
C LEU A 621 30.05 -8.68 -14.66
N PHE A 622 29.87 -9.04 -13.40
CA PHE A 622 28.54 -9.04 -12.76
C PHE A 622 27.92 -7.66 -12.78
N ARG A 623 28.69 -6.62 -12.45
CA ARG A 623 28.23 -5.22 -12.43
C ARG A 623 28.24 -4.55 -13.80
N GLY A 624 29.32 -4.69 -14.56
CA GLY A 624 29.48 -4.04 -15.87
C GLY A 624 28.72 -4.70 -17.01
N GLY A 625 28.48 -6.01 -16.90
CA GLY A 625 27.82 -6.82 -17.93
C GLY A 625 26.36 -6.51 -18.17
N ILE A 626 25.75 -5.65 -17.36
CA ILE A 626 24.39 -5.15 -17.57
C ILE A 626 24.28 -4.14 -18.73
N LYS A 627 25.41 -3.59 -19.21
CA LYS A 627 25.48 -2.60 -20.27
C LYS A 627 25.88 -3.27 -21.60
N LEU A 628 25.08 -3.09 -22.65
CA LEU A 628 25.38 -3.68 -23.95
C LEU A 628 26.67 -3.12 -24.59
N ASN A 629 26.96 -1.85 -24.31
CA ASN A 629 28.14 -1.17 -24.85
C ASN A 629 29.49 -1.74 -24.32
N SER A 630 29.46 -2.46 -23.20
CA SER A 630 30.64 -3.12 -22.64
C SER A 630 31.03 -4.41 -23.40
N TYR A 631 30.15 -4.89 -24.27
CA TYR A 631 30.41 -6.06 -25.11
C TYR A 631 30.79 -5.63 -26.52
N LYS A 632 31.77 -6.33 -27.13
CA LYS A 632 32.17 -6.12 -28.51
C LYS A 632 32.50 -7.47 -29.16
N LEU A 633 32.37 -7.53 -30.48
CA LEU A 633 32.85 -8.64 -31.29
C LEU A 633 34.16 -8.23 -31.94
N VAL A 634 35.13 -9.11 -31.87
CA VAL A 634 36.41 -8.96 -32.55
C VAL A 634 36.48 -10.00 -33.68
N ARG A 635 36.73 -9.53 -34.90
CA ARG A 635 36.87 -10.41 -36.07
C ARG A 635 38.29 -10.97 -36.08
N LEU A 636 38.39 -12.28 -36.07
CA LEU A 636 39.61 -13.05 -36.36
C LEU A 636 39.54 -13.58 -37.76
N GLU A 637 40.62 -14.18 -38.27
CA GLU A 637 40.73 -14.66 -39.69
C GLU A 637 39.57 -15.58 -40.09
N ARG A 638 39.09 -16.45 -39.19
CA ARG A 638 38.04 -17.43 -39.48
C ARG A 638 36.89 -17.46 -38.46
N GLU A 639 37.01 -16.75 -37.37
CA GLU A 639 36.11 -16.78 -36.25
C GLU A 639 35.84 -15.39 -35.74
N TYR A 640 34.80 -15.25 -34.92
CA TYR A 640 34.52 -14.05 -34.11
C TYR A 640 34.76 -14.34 -32.64
N LEU A 641 35.25 -13.36 -31.93
CA LEU A 641 35.48 -13.41 -30.48
C LEU A 641 34.52 -12.44 -29.81
N LEU A 642 33.78 -12.93 -28.81
CA LEU A 642 32.99 -12.06 -27.92
C LEU A 642 33.86 -11.61 -26.78
N VAL A 643 34.05 -10.31 -26.65
CA VAL A 643 34.84 -9.70 -25.60
C VAL A 643 33.99 -8.77 -24.73
N PHE A 644 34.32 -8.70 -23.47
CA PHE A 644 33.71 -7.81 -22.49
C PHE A 644 34.79 -6.87 -21.94
N ARG A 645 34.51 -5.57 -21.86
CA ARG A 645 35.37 -4.58 -21.23
C ARG A 645 34.97 -4.41 -19.77
N ASN A 646 35.85 -4.79 -18.87
CA ASN A 646 35.75 -4.49 -17.45
C ASN A 646 36.26 -3.06 -17.22
N GLU A 647 35.33 -2.12 -17.02
CA GLU A 647 35.70 -0.69 -16.81
C GLU A 647 36.35 -0.47 -15.45
N GLU A 648 36.06 -1.31 -14.43
CA GLU A 648 36.60 -1.17 -13.06
C GLU A 648 38.09 -1.51 -13.01
N GLU A 649 38.51 -2.57 -13.71
CA GLU A 649 39.90 -3.04 -13.74
C GLU A 649 40.62 -2.64 -15.03
N ASN A 650 39.93 -1.96 -15.93
CA ASN A 650 40.44 -1.57 -17.27
C ASN A 650 40.98 -2.77 -18.08
N GLU A 651 40.32 -3.91 -18.02
CA GLU A 651 40.73 -5.15 -18.64
C GLU A 651 39.69 -5.66 -19.66
N TRP A 652 40.17 -6.46 -20.64
CA TRP A 652 39.34 -7.12 -21.59
C TRP A 652 39.27 -8.61 -21.32
N MET A 653 38.03 -9.15 -21.26
CA MET A 653 37.77 -10.57 -21.00
C MET A 653 37.22 -11.24 -22.26
N ASN A 654 37.73 -12.42 -22.58
CA ASN A 654 37.17 -13.30 -23.59
C ASN A 654 35.98 -14.08 -23.00
N LEU A 655 34.82 -13.89 -23.56
CA LEU A 655 33.59 -14.59 -23.13
C LEU A 655 33.29 -15.82 -23.97
N GLY A 656 33.86 -15.94 -25.19
CA GLY A 656 33.66 -17.05 -26.05
C GLY A 656 33.97 -16.74 -27.51
N ARG A 657 34.07 -17.78 -28.34
CA ARG A 657 34.37 -17.67 -29.78
C ARG A 657 33.39 -18.54 -30.61
N SER A 658 33.11 -18.11 -31.82
CA SER A 658 32.29 -18.84 -32.79
C SER A 658 32.54 -18.31 -34.19
N ASP A 659 32.32 -19.14 -35.19
CA ASP A 659 32.26 -18.78 -36.59
C ASP A 659 30.99 -18.03 -36.99
N ASP A 660 29.92 -18.16 -36.16
CA ASP A 660 28.65 -17.46 -36.34
C ASP A 660 28.55 -16.18 -35.51
N LYS A 661 28.61 -15.02 -36.19
CA LYS A 661 28.40 -13.67 -35.62
C LYS A 661 27.06 -13.54 -34.91
N LYS A 662 25.99 -14.15 -35.49
CA LYS A 662 24.64 -14.03 -34.91
C LYS A 662 24.56 -14.73 -33.57
N LYS A 663 25.19 -15.91 -33.44
CA LYS A 663 25.23 -16.67 -32.19
C LYS A 663 25.89 -15.86 -31.07
N LEU A 664 27.04 -15.25 -31.34
CA LEU A 664 27.74 -14.41 -30.33
C LEU A 664 26.98 -13.15 -29.98
N ASN A 665 26.30 -12.53 -30.96
CA ASN A 665 25.43 -11.39 -30.69
C ASN A 665 24.24 -11.78 -29.78
N GLY A 666 23.64 -12.92 -30.03
CA GLY A 666 22.60 -13.50 -29.18
C GLY A 666 23.12 -13.81 -27.76
N TRP A 667 24.32 -14.35 -27.62
CA TRP A 667 24.95 -14.60 -26.33
C TRP A 667 25.15 -13.31 -25.54
N ALA A 668 25.67 -12.25 -26.15
CA ALA A 668 25.89 -10.97 -25.48
C ALA A 668 24.58 -10.36 -24.96
N ASN A 669 23.52 -10.38 -25.79
CA ASN A 669 22.22 -9.87 -25.40
C ASN A 669 21.56 -10.72 -24.28
N THR A 670 21.67 -12.05 -24.39
CA THR A 670 21.13 -12.97 -23.38
C THR A 670 21.88 -12.85 -22.07
N LEU A 671 23.23 -12.79 -22.10
CA LEU A 671 24.07 -12.61 -20.91
C LEU A 671 23.75 -11.29 -20.20
N ARG A 672 23.64 -10.18 -20.96
CA ARG A 672 23.23 -8.90 -20.42
C ARG A 672 21.92 -8.97 -19.65
N ARG A 673 20.87 -9.55 -20.25
CA ARG A 673 19.55 -9.70 -19.61
C ARG A 673 19.63 -10.59 -18.38
N TYR A 674 20.35 -11.68 -18.46
CA TYR A 674 20.56 -12.59 -17.34
C TYR A 674 21.25 -11.90 -16.17
N LEU A 675 22.28 -11.10 -16.42
CA LEU A 675 22.97 -10.33 -15.38
C LEU A 675 22.11 -9.20 -14.83
N GLN A 676 21.28 -8.55 -15.66
CA GLN A 676 20.31 -7.56 -15.22
C GLN A 676 19.31 -8.17 -14.24
N GLU A 677 18.77 -9.35 -14.57
CA GLU A 677 17.84 -10.07 -13.71
C GLU A 677 18.49 -10.50 -12.39
N LEU A 678 19.69 -11.07 -12.45
CA LEU A 678 20.42 -11.45 -11.23
C LEU A 678 20.75 -10.24 -10.33
N ASN A 679 21.13 -9.11 -10.91
CA ASN A 679 21.36 -7.90 -10.14
C ASN A 679 20.06 -7.43 -9.45
N ASN A 680 18.91 -7.41 -10.16
CA ASN A 680 17.62 -7.06 -9.56
C ASN A 680 17.24 -8.00 -8.40
N LEU A 681 17.41 -9.31 -8.59
CA LEU A 681 17.08 -10.32 -7.57
C LEU A 681 18.00 -10.21 -6.34
N CYS A 682 19.26 -9.78 -6.51
CA CYS A 682 20.26 -9.65 -5.43
C CYS A 682 20.13 -8.37 -4.62
N GLU A 683 19.08 -7.55 -4.81
CA GLU A 683 18.95 -6.27 -4.11
C GLU A 683 17.87 -6.32 -3.03
N ALA A 684 18.29 -6.08 -1.80
CA ALA A 684 17.43 -6.02 -0.64
C ALA A 684 17.94 -5.04 0.41
N VAL A 685 17.04 -4.66 1.32
CA VAL A 685 17.35 -3.92 2.54
C VAL A 685 16.74 -4.63 3.73
N TYR A 686 17.48 -4.72 4.83
CA TYR A 686 17.02 -5.23 6.12
C TYR A 686 17.02 -4.12 7.15
N VAL A 687 16.00 -4.13 8.00
CA VAL A 687 15.85 -3.18 9.12
C VAL A 687 16.07 -3.96 10.40
N VAL A 688 17.11 -3.62 11.13
CA VAL A 688 17.48 -4.29 12.37
C VAL A 688 17.46 -3.29 13.53
N GLU A 689 16.55 -3.50 14.46
CA GLU A 689 16.44 -2.69 15.67
C GLU A 689 17.45 -3.20 16.70
N LYS A 690 18.48 -2.42 17.00
CA LYS A 690 19.48 -2.82 17.99
C LYS A 690 18.91 -2.92 19.41
N SER A 691 17.86 -2.18 19.72
CA SER A 691 17.13 -2.26 20.98
C SER A 691 16.62 -3.66 21.36
N LEU A 692 16.46 -4.54 20.36
CA LEU A 692 16.00 -5.92 20.61
C LEU A 692 17.10 -6.85 21.17
N PHE A 693 18.36 -6.45 21.11
CA PHE A 693 19.48 -7.26 21.57
C PHE A 693 20.59 -6.49 22.30
N ASP A 694 20.61 -5.18 22.24
CA ASP A 694 21.56 -4.34 22.97
C ASP A 694 20.85 -3.22 23.73
N PRO A 695 20.64 -3.37 25.03
CA PRO A 695 20.01 -2.34 25.85
C PRO A 695 20.75 -1.00 25.90
N THR A 696 22.04 -0.99 25.53
CA THR A 696 22.85 0.24 25.54
C THR A 696 22.61 1.13 24.30
N GLU A 697 21.98 0.56 23.26
CA GLU A 697 21.62 1.29 22.05
C GLU A 697 20.10 1.26 21.76
N PRO A 698 19.26 1.80 22.66
CA PRO A 698 17.81 1.61 22.63
C PRO A 698 17.13 2.25 21.40
N PHE A 699 17.71 3.31 20.86
CA PHE A 699 17.14 4.05 19.72
C PHE A 699 17.99 3.96 18.46
N THR A 700 18.71 2.86 18.28
CA THR A 700 19.55 2.66 17.10
C THR A 700 18.94 1.65 16.15
N VAL A 701 18.80 2.05 14.88
CA VAL A 701 18.32 1.22 13.77
C VAL A 701 19.46 1.02 12.78
N ALA A 702 19.82 -0.24 12.55
CA ALA A 702 20.77 -0.62 11.53
C ALA A 702 20.05 -0.95 10.21
N MET A 703 20.40 -0.23 9.16
CA MET A 703 19.92 -0.45 7.79
C MET A 703 20.99 -1.26 7.04
N VAL A 704 20.68 -2.52 6.74
CA VAL A 704 21.63 -3.44 6.10
C VAL A 704 21.25 -3.61 4.64
N PHE A 705 22.09 -3.12 3.75
CA PHE A 705 21.89 -3.16 2.30
C PHE A 705 22.81 -4.19 1.65
N THR A 706 22.38 -4.74 0.54
CA THR A 706 23.23 -5.44 -0.39
C THR A 706 24.21 -4.45 -1.03
N GLY A 707 25.50 -4.76 -1.11
CA GLY A 707 26.55 -3.83 -1.55
C GLY A 707 27.33 -4.24 -2.81
N TRP A 708 26.96 -5.39 -3.45
CA TRP A 708 27.75 -5.98 -4.55
C TRP A 708 27.13 -5.83 -5.94
N THR A 709 25.91 -5.32 -6.07
CA THR A 709 25.25 -5.13 -7.36
C THR A 709 25.71 -3.86 -8.06
N ALA A 710 25.40 -3.71 -9.32
CA ALA A 710 25.91 -2.60 -10.13
C ALA A 710 25.55 -1.21 -9.59
N ARG A 711 24.32 -0.99 -9.09
CA ARG A 711 23.93 0.30 -8.53
C ARG A 711 24.29 0.42 -7.05
N THR A 712 24.18 -0.66 -6.26
CA THR A 712 24.48 -0.61 -4.82
C THR A 712 25.98 -0.52 -4.53
N HIS A 713 26.82 -0.83 -5.51
CA HIS A 713 28.25 -0.58 -5.44
C HIS A 713 28.61 0.91 -5.64
N SER A 714 27.74 1.70 -6.29
CA SER A 714 27.97 3.12 -6.56
C SER A 714 27.88 3.97 -5.28
N PRO A 715 28.92 4.75 -4.92
CA PRO A 715 28.88 5.64 -3.76
C PRO A 715 27.72 6.64 -3.81
N ARG A 716 27.42 7.18 -5.00
CA ARG A 716 26.31 8.12 -5.21
C ARG A 716 24.95 7.48 -4.90
N PHE A 717 24.73 6.25 -5.33
CA PHE A 717 23.52 5.52 -5.01
C PHE A 717 23.40 5.26 -3.50
N ARG A 718 24.50 4.88 -2.85
CA ARG A 718 24.54 4.69 -1.40
C ARG A 718 24.17 5.96 -0.63
N GLU A 719 24.66 7.10 -1.08
CA GLU A 719 24.30 8.40 -0.50
C GLU A 719 22.81 8.70 -0.64
N VAL A 720 22.23 8.49 -1.84
CA VAL A 720 20.79 8.65 -2.09
C VAL A 720 19.98 7.76 -1.18
N CYS A 721 20.30 6.46 -1.06
CA CYS A 721 19.63 5.55 -0.15
C CYS A 721 19.71 6.02 1.31
N THR A 722 20.87 6.48 1.75
CA THR A 722 21.08 6.99 3.11
C THR A 722 20.21 8.21 3.39
N GLN A 723 20.15 9.17 2.46
CA GLN A 723 19.31 10.36 2.58
C GLN A 723 17.83 10.00 2.60
N LEU A 724 17.41 9.08 1.73
CA LEU A 724 16.04 8.60 1.68
C LEU A 724 15.59 7.97 3.01
N VAL A 725 16.42 7.09 3.58
CA VAL A 725 16.11 6.48 4.88
C VAL A 725 16.01 7.54 5.97
N ARG A 726 16.96 8.50 6.01
CA ARG A 726 16.93 9.59 7.00
C ARG A 726 15.67 10.42 6.92
N SER A 727 15.14 10.68 5.72
CA SER A 727 13.91 11.44 5.54
C SER A 727 12.68 10.69 6.07
N MET A 728 12.75 9.36 6.18
CA MET A 728 11.66 8.50 6.63
C MET A 728 11.69 8.21 8.12
N LEU A 729 12.87 8.15 8.72
CA LEU A 729 13.01 7.81 10.14
C LEU A 729 12.67 8.98 11.06
N PRO A 730 12.09 8.71 12.26
CA PRO A 730 11.91 9.73 13.30
C PRO A 730 13.23 10.36 13.72
N ALA A 731 13.18 11.65 14.10
CA ALA A 731 14.38 12.42 14.44
C ALA A 731 15.13 11.90 15.69
N HIS A 732 14.45 11.16 16.57
CA HIS A 732 15.04 10.58 17.77
C HIS A 732 15.77 9.26 17.52
N LEU A 733 15.61 8.65 16.34
CA LEU A 733 16.29 7.39 16.00
C LEU A 733 17.65 7.66 15.37
N LYS A 734 18.68 7.04 15.92
CA LYS A 734 20.02 6.97 15.33
C LYS A 734 20.00 5.93 14.21
N MET A 735 20.47 6.31 13.02
CA MET A 735 20.58 5.41 11.89
C MET A 735 22.03 5.04 11.63
N GLU A 736 22.26 3.77 11.44
CA GLU A 736 23.52 3.23 10.94
C GLU A 736 23.27 2.47 9.63
N THR A 737 24.15 2.65 8.65
CA THR A 737 24.03 1.99 7.33
C THR A 737 25.18 1.04 7.09
N TYR A 738 24.87 -0.18 6.66
CA TYR A 738 25.83 -1.23 6.36
C TYR A 738 25.61 -1.72 4.93
N TRP A 739 26.71 -1.82 4.17
CA TRP A 739 26.71 -2.29 2.79
C TRP A 739 27.50 -3.59 2.72
N LEU A 740 26.81 -4.71 2.76
CA LEU A 740 27.46 -6.02 2.87
C LEU A 740 27.78 -6.60 1.48
N GLY A 741 28.90 -7.27 1.35
CA GLY A 741 29.25 -8.10 0.21
C GLY A 741 28.41 -9.40 0.15
N ALA A 742 28.46 -10.12 -0.97
CA ALA A 742 27.61 -11.30 -1.19
C ALA A 742 27.77 -12.38 -0.09
N ALA A 743 29.00 -12.70 0.26
CA ALA A 743 29.31 -13.69 1.30
C ALA A 743 28.92 -13.22 2.71
N GLN A 744 29.13 -11.94 3.00
CA GLN A 744 28.76 -11.34 4.28
C GLN A 744 27.22 -11.31 4.42
N MET A 745 26.52 -10.96 3.35
CA MET A 745 25.06 -10.94 3.34
C MET A 745 24.47 -12.34 3.54
N GLN A 746 24.99 -13.35 2.86
CA GLN A 746 24.56 -14.73 3.03
C GLN A 746 24.64 -15.16 4.50
N TYR A 747 25.77 -14.84 5.15
CA TYR A 747 25.98 -15.18 6.56
C TYR A 747 25.10 -14.35 7.49
N PHE A 748 24.92 -13.05 7.19
CA PHE A 748 24.03 -12.17 7.93
C PHE A 748 22.59 -12.71 7.87
N GLU A 749 22.09 -13.01 6.68
CA GLU A 749 20.73 -13.51 6.49
C GLU A 749 20.49 -14.84 7.21
N GLU A 750 21.47 -15.76 7.19
CA GLU A 750 21.34 -17.02 7.92
C GLU A 750 21.17 -16.77 9.43
N CYS A 751 21.99 -15.89 10.01
CA CYS A 751 21.88 -15.54 11.43
C CYS A 751 20.59 -14.77 11.74
N TYR A 752 20.26 -13.77 10.91
CA TYR A 752 19.08 -12.92 11.07
C TYR A 752 17.79 -13.74 10.98
N HIS A 753 17.66 -14.60 9.99
CA HIS A 753 16.48 -15.43 9.81
C HIS A 753 16.28 -16.41 10.97
N ARG A 754 17.34 -17.10 11.39
CA ARG A 754 17.25 -18.02 12.53
C ARG A 754 16.98 -17.32 13.85
N TRP A 755 17.52 -16.12 14.04
CA TRP A 755 17.22 -15.28 15.19
C TRP A 755 15.75 -14.83 15.17
N ARG A 756 15.27 -14.35 14.02
CA ARG A 756 13.87 -13.92 13.84
C ARG A 756 12.87 -15.05 14.09
N ASP A 757 13.13 -16.21 13.50
CA ASP A 757 12.26 -17.37 13.66
C ASP A 757 12.23 -17.88 15.11
N GLY A 758 13.28 -17.65 15.88
CA GLY A 758 13.35 -18.05 17.28
C GLY A 758 12.80 -17.06 18.30
N LEU A 759 12.32 -15.87 17.86
CA LEU A 759 11.71 -14.88 18.77
C LEU A 759 10.36 -15.32 19.34
N ASP A 760 9.71 -16.29 18.71
CA ASP A 760 8.49 -16.95 19.21
C ASP A 760 8.73 -17.86 20.42
N GLY A 761 9.99 -18.02 20.86
CA GLY A 761 10.39 -18.89 21.96
C GLY A 761 10.77 -20.32 21.54
N SER A 762 10.85 -20.60 20.23
CA SER A 762 11.25 -21.93 19.73
C SER A 762 12.74 -22.24 19.96
N ASN A 763 13.59 -21.23 20.05
CA ASN A 763 15.01 -21.36 20.34
C ASN A 763 15.32 -21.24 21.85
N SER A 764 16.35 -21.94 22.32
CA SER A 764 16.85 -21.71 23.68
C SER A 764 17.50 -20.32 23.80
N PRO A 765 17.46 -19.68 25.00
CA PRO A 765 18.06 -18.36 25.21
C PRO A 765 19.55 -18.30 24.84
N GLU A 766 20.30 -19.39 25.01
CA GLU A 766 21.72 -19.45 24.66
C GLU A 766 21.94 -19.41 23.14
N VAL A 767 21.10 -20.13 22.37
CA VAL A 767 21.15 -20.16 20.92
C VAL A 767 20.77 -18.78 20.36
N GLN A 768 19.74 -18.13 20.94
CA GLN A 768 19.33 -16.77 20.55
C GLN A 768 20.45 -15.76 20.78
N LYS A 769 21.11 -15.79 21.95
CA LYS A 769 22.29 -14.95 22.24
C LYS A 769 23.43 -15.22 21.28
N GLY A 770 23.62 -16.46 20.83
CA GLY A 770 24.62 -16.82 19.82
C GLY A 770 24.36 -16.08 18.50
N TYR A 771 23.15 -16.12 17.95
CA TYR A 771 22.79 -15.41 16.72
C TYR A 771 22.90 -13.90 16.88
N GLN A 772 22.47 -13.34 18.01
CA GLN A 772 22.64 -11.90 18.33
C GLN A 772 24.12 -11.48 18.29
N SER A 773 24.99 -12.25 18.96
CA SER A 773 26.42 -11.95 18.98
C SER A 773 27.06 -12.01 17.60
N TYR A 774 26.63 -12.94 16.76
CA TYR A 774 27.11 -13.01 15.37
C TYR A 774 26.63 -11.83 14.54
N MET A 775 25.36 -11.43 14.66
CA MET A 775 24.84 -10.24 13.96
C MET A 775 25.57 -8.98 14.40
N MET A 776 25.77 -8.78 15.71
CA MET A 776 26.51 -7.64 16.24
C MET A 776 27.94 -7.59 15.71
N ARG A 777 28.59 -8.72 15.57
CA ARG A 777 29.95 -8.79 14.98
C ARG A 777 29.97 -8.37 13.51
N ILE A 778 28.96 -8.79 12.71
CA ILE A 778 28.85 -8.37 11.31
C ILE A 778 28.55 -6.87 11.20
N LEU A 779 27.74 -6.34 12.12
CA LEU A 779 27.36 -4.93 12.18
C LEU A 779 28.34 -4.08 13.00
N SER A 780 29.49 -4.61 13.43
CA SER A 780 30.55 -3.82 14.04
C SER A 780 31.45 -3.21 12.96
N THR A 781 31.99 -2.02 13.23
CA THR A 781 32.86 -1.27 12.32
C THR A 781 34.10 -2.02 11.88
N GLU A 782 34.56 -3.02 12.65
CA GLU A 782 35.71 -3.86 12.31
C GLU A 782 35.50 -4.72 11.04
N PHE A 783 34.25 -4.98 10.64
CA PHE A 783 33.96 -5.77 9.44
C PHE A 783 33.75 -4.92 8.18
N THR A 784 33.48 -3.64 8.32
CA THR A 784 33.18 -2.75 7.19
C THR A 784 34.43 -2.19 6.50
N ASP A 785 35.55 -2.14 7.19
CA ASP A 785 36.80 -1.55 6.67
C ASP A 785 37.75 -2.56 5.99
N SER A 786 37.49 -3.85 6.08
CA SER A 786 38.37 -4.84 5.44
C SER A 786 38.17 -5.03 3.93
N SER A 787 37.23 -4.33 3.31
CA SER A 787 37.04 -4.33 1.85
C SER A 787 37.55 -3.07 1.14
N GLY A 788 38.15 -2.14 1.86
CA GLY A 788 38.59 -0.86 1.35
C GLY A 788 40.01 -0.42 1.74
N GLY A 789 40.84 -1.32 2.21
CA GLY A 789 42.17 -0.98 2.66
C GLY A 789 43.26 -1.93 2.19
N ASP A 790 44.21 -1.35 1.43
CA ASP A 790 45.57 -1.81 1.15
C ASP A 790 45.81 -2.92 0.11
N ASP A 791 45.67 -2.53 -1.16
CA ASP A 791 46.60 -3.00 -2.20
C ASP A 791 47.88 -2.12 -2.19
N ASN A 792 48.66 -2.18 -1.11
CA ASN A 792 50.02 -1.70 -1.13
C ASN A 792 50.87 -2.46 -0.10
N SER A 793 51.21 -3.72 -0.41
CA SER A 793 52.49 -4.35 -0.08
C SER A 793 52.64 -5.70 -0.82
#